data_79fae9f75b13795c7ef6c48d43893b52
#
_entry.id   79fae9f75b13795c7ef6c48d43893b52
#
_cell.length_a   1.000
_cell.length_b   1.000
_cell.length_c   1.000
_cell.angle_alpha   90.00
_cell.angle_beta   90.00
_cell.angle_gamma   90.00
#
_symmetry.space_group_name_H-M   'P 1'
#
loop_
_entity.id
_entity.type
_entity.pdbx_description
1 polymer ?
#
loop_
_entity_poly.entity_id
_entity_poly.type
_entity_poly.pdbx_seq_one_letter_code
_entity_poly.pdbx_strand_id
1 'polypeptide(L)'
;MKRILLTAISATFVFCGFAQTVPRVQVSPELQKKAVQTTARLPVNQSPSFEATATQANQNRQISATEVEIGDTRYDLQTNSAIQRRLINHNNGKVSAAWTFSSSNSWATRGTGYNYFNGSSWGTAPTSEIESERTGWPSILTLSSGKEVVISHSTANNVLRKSDRSSIGSGTWTQANQTALDAQVWNRATSDASTNTIHMISMTLPTALAGSVYNGMDGALLYYRSTNGGASWDIADYQIQGLDAAYHPDLGGDAYSIDVKGDTVAIVLGEIGRGVQLFKSTNNGVSWSKTEVLESDVWFIEDETLIDTATRLYTSDGNVSVLLDNDGKAHVWYASMFIANDDLTDGTFSYYPFTNGLDYWNEDFPEGEPVFLTGALDIDGNGQLDLIGTGIEVVGRYGNGGLTGQPQAGIDDEGCIYLTYQAFREDLDNGAQHYRHTYAMMSCDGGCSWSFPIDITGATANNFSECVYPTIARRVDTAIHVLYMSDNEPGIAVSGDQDPAGVNKMVYLKENVERFDTATICPTGIIGDTLLCLGGQVDVQVLGCASAYSWTGPSGFTATTASISATAVGTYTCTMTTACGTQTETINIVEFTGTNGPDVIMSATVNSMCSGDTSVITANTTIGGLVYLWSANAGAATTQSVTVTAPGTYDVTVTACGGGSTVESFTIAEPSEDPVGIIIGDLSICPGESTTLTVLEVSGGSYAWSTGGTGTSITVNSAGTYTCNVSNCGGSTSATVTVSAEALPVAAIDAPTIEICEGTSLTATASGGSGYTWSNGSTSAVLTISQPSESGTYTVTVTNDCGDEDTEEVTLTIHETPAAPSITYDGTQYTSSQTGGGTHQWYVGGTLISTVTGNTLPNNESYFGLQITCIYTDENGCVSPESSAILNTEDVENASGVTIYPNPNNGRFEVRFGNVNGKVEVEVIDVLGKVVYTNNVAATSGMIEVVDLSGFESGVYQLSLNGEAISSTHSVVIK
;
A
#
# COMPACT_ATOMS: atom_id res chain seq x y z
N MET A 1 27.50 9.28 15.01
CA MET A 1 28.68 9.72 15.82
C MET A 1 28.35 11.02 16.54
N LYS A 2 28.46 11.01 17.85
CA LYS A 2 28.28 12.07 18.85
C LYS A 2 26.86 12.26 19.40
N ARG A 3 26.50 11.43 20.37
CA ARG A 3 25.74 11.90 21.53
C ARG A 3 26.72 12.22 22.66
N ILE A 4 26.70 13.45 23.08
CA ILE A 4 27.48 13.97 24.20
C ILE A 4 26.76 13.62 25.48
N LEU A 5 27.51 12.94 26.36
CA LEU A 5 27.14 12.64 27.74
C LEU A 5 27.01 13.95 28.50
N LEU A 6 25.83 14.31 29.00
CA LEU A 6 25.66 15.35 30.01
C LEU A 6 25.26 14.66 31.31
N THR A 7 26.22 14.46 32.18
CA THR A 7 26.02 14.06 33.59
C THR A 7 25.45 15.25 34.35
N ALA A 8 24.20 15.21 34.72
CA ALA A 8 23.66 16.07 35.77
C ALA A 8 23.07 15.16 36.88
N ILE A 9 23.67 15.24 38.02
CA ILE A 9 23.21 14.62 39.28
C ILE A 9 21.89 15.29 39.67
N SER A 10 20.81 14.53 39.73
CA SER A 10 19.58 14.96 40.39
C SER A 10 18.95 13.79 41.13
N ALA A 11 18.45 14.11 42.27
CA ALA A 11 18.04 13.23 43.37
C ALA A 11 17.05 12.15 42.93
N THR A 12 17.32 10.95 43.42
CA THR A 12 16.53 9.74 43.36
C THR A 12 15.17 9.94 44.00
N PHE A 13 14.11 10.12 43.23
CA PHE A 13 12.79 9.65 43.58
C PHE A 13 12.62 8.26 42.91
N VAL A 14 12.70 7.23 43.74
CA VAL A 14 12.29 5.87 43.34
C VAL A 14 10.77 5.91 43.18
N PHE A 15 10.32 6.16 41.99
CA PHE A 15 9.01 5.66 41.59
C PHE A 15 9.23 4.18 41.26
N CYS A 16 8.75 3.29 42.13
CA CYS A 16 8.41 1.94 41.72
C CYS A 16 7.29 2.05 40.67
N GLY A 17 7.66 2.16 39.39
CA GLY A 17 6.76 1.91 38.28
C GLY A 17 6.47 0.40 38.33
N PHE A 18 5.25 0.04 38.68
CA PHE A 18 4.76 -1.29 38.41
C PHE A 18 4.75 -1.43 36.89
N ALA A 19 5.38 -2.48 36.34
CA ALA A 19 5.24 -2.83 34.93
C ALA A 19 3.75 -3.03 34.66
N GLN A 20 3.20 -2.22 33.78
CA GLN A 20 1.84 -2.40 33.29
C GLN A 20 1.91 -3.48 32.19
N THR A 21 1.41 -4.65 32.47
CA THR A 21 0.99 -5.56 31.40
C THR A 21 -0.33 -5.02 30.86
N VAL A 22 -0.52 -5.03 29.55
CA VAL A 22 -1.88 -4.85 28.99
C VAL A 22 -2.66 -6.09 29.44
N PRO A 23 -3.64 -5.97 30.35
CA PRO A 23 -4.41 -7.15 30.72
C PRO A 23 -5.21 -7.58 29.47
N ARG A 24 -5.33 -8.88 29.25
CA ARG A 24 -6.24 -9.43 28.24
C ARG A 24 -7.67 -9.25 28.75
N VAL A 25 -8.17 -8.02 28.62
CA VAL A 25 -9.53 -7.66 29.06
C VAL A 25 -10.53 -8.27 28.09
N GLN A 26 -11.58 -8.85 28.59
CA GLN A 26 -12.62 -9.53 27.81
C GLN A 26 -13.97 -8.91 28.10
N VAL A 27 -14.91 -9.07 27.20
CA VAL A 27 -16.33 -8.77 27.44
C VAL A 27 -16.88 -9.68 28.55
N SER A 28 -18.08 -9.37 29.04
CA SER A 28 -18.74 -10.18 30.08
C SER A 28 -18.85 -11.66 29.68
N PRO A 29 -18.82 -12.62 30.65
CA PRO A 29 -18.90 -14.05 30.34
C PRO A 29 -20.18 -14.47 29.56
N GLU A 30 -21.24 -13.67 29.59
CA GLU A 30 -22.43 -13.92 28.80
C GLU A 30 -22.22 -13.59 27.33
N LEU A 31 -21.52 -12.50 27.05
CA LEU A 31 -21.18 -12.08 25.68
C LEU A 31 -20.13 -13.00 25.05
N GLN A 32 -19.15 -13.47 25.81
CA GLN A 32 -18.17 -14.44 25.35
C GLN A 32 -18.77 -15.75 24.81
N LYS A 33 -20.02 -16.07 25.17
CA LYS A 33 -20.75 -17.25 24.71
C LYS A 33 -21.56 -17.01 23.44
N LYS A 34 -21.60 -15.79 22.93
CA LYS A 34 -22.33 -15.48 21.70
C LYS A 34 -21.55 -15.98 20.49
N ALA A 35 -22.15 -16.86 19.74
CA ALA A 35 -21.57 -17.48 18.57
C ALA A 35 -22.32 -17.08 17.29
N VAL A 36 -21.61 -17.06 16.18
CA VAL A 36 -22.16 -16.94 14.83
C VAL A 36 -21.90 -18.24 14.08
N GLN A 37 -22.97 -18.90 13.63
CA GLN A 37 -22.83 -20.07 12.75
C GLN A 37 -22.49 -19.66 11.33
N THR A 38 -21.56 -20.36 10.71
CA THR A 38 -21.13 -20.14 9.33
C THR A 38 -20.80 -21.45 8.61
N THR A 39 -21.18 -21.54 7.36
CA THR A 39 -20.72 -22.58 6.43
C THR A 39 -19.56 -22.08 5.59
N ALA A 40 -19.29 -20.77 5.63
CA ALA A 40 -18.42 -20.12 4.69
C ALA A 40 -17.01 -19.98 5.27
N ARG A 41 -16.05 -20.72 4.72
CA ARG A 41 -14.62 -20.47 4.82
C ARG A 41 -14.16 -19.41 3.81
N LEU A 42 -15.01 -19.04 2.86
CA LEU A 42 -14.73 -18.07 1.83
C LEU A 42 -15.31 -16.70 2.18
N PRO A 43 -14.58 -15.61 1.97
CA PRO A 43 -15.16 -14.28 2.02
C PRO A 43 -16.22 -14.20 0.93
N VAL A 44 -17.46 -14.09 1.36
CA VAL A 44 -18.60 -14.03 0.43
C VAL A 44 -18.62 -12.64 -0.18
N ASN A 45 -18.34 -12.51 -1.47
CA ASN A 45 -18.73 -11.36 -2.28
C ASN A 45 -20.27 -11.34 -2.38
N GLN A 46 -20.95 -11.03 -1.28
CA GLN A 46 -22.40 -10.86 -1.32
C GLN A 46 -22.71 -9.52 -1.98
N SER A 47 -23.46 -9.58 -3.06
CA SER A 47 -24.19 -8.41 -3.54
C SER A 47 -25.20 -8.02 -2.48
N PRO A 48 -25.31 -6.75 -2.07
CA PRO A 48 -26.23 -6.34 -1.03
C PRO A 48 -27.67 -6.62 -1.46
N SER A 49 -28.41 -7.33 -0.63
CA SER A 49 -29.84 -7.60 -0.81
C SER A 49 -30.74 -6.74 0.07
N PHE A 50 -30.19 -5.70 0.73
CA PHE A 50 -30.98 -4.87 1.63
C PHE A 50 -30.91 -3.38 1.27
N GLU A 51 -32.06 -2.75 1.13
CA GLU A 51 -32.18 -1.30 1.17
C GLU A 51 -32.11 -0.86 2.66
N ALA A 52 -30.94 -0.34 3.06
CA ALA A 52 -30.82 0.30 4.36
C ALA A 52 -31.53 1.65 4.34
N THR A 53 -32.48 1.84 5.25
CA THR A 53 -33.10 3.14 5.48
C THR A 53 -32.15 3.99 6.32
N ALA A 54 -31.34 4.80 5.65
CA ALA A 54 -30.47 5.76 6.31
C ALA A 54 -31.27 6.85 7.02
N THR A 55 -31.03 7.01 8.30
CA THR A 55 -31.48 8.15 9.09
C THR A 55 -30.35 8.72 9.94
N GLN A 56 -29.25 9.14 9.29
CA GLN A 56 -28.30 10.01 9.98
C GLN A 56 -27.79 11.11 9.05
N ALA A 57 -27.74 12.33 9.61
CA ALA A 57 -27.24 13.49 8.91
C ALA A 57 -25.71 13.38 8.76
N ASN A 58 -25.21 13.55 7.55
CA ASN A 58 -23.80 13.72 7.26
C ASN A 58 -23.16 14.75 8.21
N GLN A 59 -22.51 14.29 9.25
CA GLN A 59 -21.63 15.15 10.03
C GLN A 59 -20.33 15.31 9.24
N ASN A 60 -20.02 16.54 8.83
CA ASN A 60 -18.75 16.84 8.20
C ASN A 60 -17.62 16.51 9.19
N ARG A 61 -16.88 15.44 8.93
CA ARG A 61 -15.67 15.08 9.66
C ARG A 61 -14.69 16.25 9.67
N GLN A 62 -14.21 16.63 10.84
CA GLN A 62 -13.06 17.53 10.98
C GLN A 62 -11.78 16.69 11.08
N ILE A 63 -10.89 16.85 10.11
CA ILE A 63 -9.59 16.17 10.07
C ILE A 63 -8.64 16.83 11.08
N SER A 64 -7.87 16.03 11.85
CA SER A 64 -6.85 16.56 12.77
C SER A 64 -5.66 17.17 12.00
N ALA A 65 -4.82 17.94 12.68
CA ALA A 65 -3.68 18.63 12.04
C ALA A 65 -2.61 17.66 11.45
N THR A 66 -2.62 16.40 11.88
CA THR A 66 -1.69 15.35 11.41
C THR A 66 -2.29 14.45 10.34
N GLU A 67 -3.57 14.61 10.04
CA GLU A 67 -4.33 13.83 9.07
C GLU A 67 -4.59 14.63 7.80
N VAL A 68 -4.59 13.94 6.66
CA VAL A 68 -4.91 14.51 5.36
C VAL A 68 -5.83 13.57 4.60
N GLU A 69 -7.00 14.03 4.18
CA GLU A 69 -7.85 13.33 3.22
C GLU A 69 -7.16 13.35 1.86
N ILE A 70 -6.82 12.18 1.33
CA ILE A 70 -6.11 12.03 0.06
C ILE A 70 -6.96 11.46 -1.06
N GLY A 71 -8.16 11.05 -0.75
CA GLY A 71 -9.15 10.52 -1.68
C GLY A 71 -10.36 9.99 -0.95
N ASP A 72 -11.25 9.38 -1.71
CA ASP A 72 -12.44 8.72 -1.18
C ASP A 72 -12.69 7.39 -1.90
N THR A 73 -13.69 6.64 -1.44
CA THR A 73 -14.21 5.45 -2.11
C THR A 73 -15.67 5.23 -1.69
N ARG A 74 -16.44 4.62 -2.58
CA ARG A 74 -17.78 4.10 -2.25
C ARG A 74 -17.77 2.58 -2.04
N TYR A 75 -16.59 1.95 -2.11
CA TYR A 75 -16.39 0.54 -1.81
C TYR A 75 -15.68 0.42 -0.47
N ASP A 76 -16.42 0.11 0.56
CA ASP A 76 -15.98 0.14 1.95
C ASP A 76 -15.21 -1.11 2.39
N LEU A 77 -15.29 -2.21 1.65
CA LEU A 77 -14.50 -3.41 1.93
C LEU A 77 -13.12 -3.31 1.31
N GLN A 78 -12.09 -3.03 2.11
CA GLN A 78 -10.72 -2.90 1.62
C GLN A 78 -9.93 -4.22 1.62
N THR A 79 -10.32 -5.17 2.45
CA THR A 79 -9.84 -6.56 2.50
C THR A 79 -10.83 -7.40 3.28
N ASN A 80 -10.82 -8.72 3.10
CA ASN A 80 -11.66 -9.62 3.90
C ASN A 80 -10.98 -9.99 5.23
N SER A 81 -9.66 -10.02 5.31
CA SER A 81 -8.88 -10.40 6.50
C SER A 81 -7.54 -9.63 6.52
N ALA A 82 -6.41 -10.28 6.20
CA ALA A 82 -5.10 -9.65 6.21
C ALA A 82 -4.99 -8.48 5.22
N ILE A 83 -4.40 -7.38 5.66
CA ILE A 83 -4.33 -6.15 4.86
C ILE A 83 -3.12 -6.15 3.91
N GLN A 84 -3.31 -5.64 2.69
CA GLN A 84 -2.26 -5.47 1.70
C GLN A 84 -1.35 -4.29 2.06
N ARG A 85 -0.11 -4.29 1.53
CA ARG A 85 0.72 -3.08 1.52
C ARG A 85 0.18 -2.09 0.50
N ARG A 86 -0.40 -0.99 0.98
CA ARG A 86 -1.07 0.03 0.17
C ARG A 86 -0.42 1.41 0.28
N LEU A 87 0.69 1.50 1.04
CA LEU A 87 1.40 2.75 1.30
C LEU A 87 2.90 2.54 1.21
N ILE A 88 3.59 3.43 0.50
CA ILE A 88 5.04 3.43 0.39
C ILE A 88 5.59 4.78 0.84
N ASN A 89 6.47 4.78 1.84
CA ASN A 89 7.32 5.92 2.20
C ASN A 89 8.66 5.79 1.45
N HIS A 90 8.87 6.66 0.47
CA HIS A 90 10.12 6.73 -0.27
C HIS A 90 11.19 7.47 0.55
N ASN A 91 12.49 7.09 0.37
CA ASN A 91 13.60 7.69 1.15
C ASN A 91 13.87 9.17 0.88
N ASN A 92 13.04 9.85 0.12
CA ASN A 92 13.18 11.26 -0.25
C ASN A 92 12.02 12.14 0.25
N GLY A 93 11.27 11.68 1.26
CA GLY A 93 10.13 12.38 1.85
C GLY A 93 8.87 12.39 0.98
N LYS A 94 8.80 11.53 -0.02
CA LYS A 94 7.63 11.34 -0.88
C LYS A 94 6.87 10.10 -0.45
N VAL A 95 5.57 10.04 -0.74
CA VAL A 95 4.69 8.92 -0.34
C VAL A 95 3.74 8.58 -1.48
N SER A 96 3.61 7.28 -1.77
CA SER A 96 2.60 6.76 -2.70
C SER A 96 1.54 5.97 -1.93
N ALA A 97 0.28 6.14 -2.29
CA ALA A 97 -0.86 5.46 -1.68
C ALA A 97 -1.79 4.86 -2.73
N ALA A 98 -2.30 3.66 -2.46
CA ALA A 98 -3.28 2.98 -3.29
C ALA A 98 -4.38 2.35 -2.41
N TRP A 99 -5.59 2.21 -2.93
CA TRP A 99 -6.72 1.60 -2.22
C TRP A 99 -7.74 1.03 -3.19
N THR A 100 -8.64 0.17 -2.70
CA THR A 100 -9.79 -0.28 -3.51
C THR A 100 -10.78 0.87 -3.62
N PHE A 101 -10.92 1.39 -4.84
CA PHE A 101 -11.71 2.58 -5.18
C PHE A 101 -12.97 2.20 -5.94
N SER A 102 -14.05 2.90 -5.69
CA SER A 102 -15.23 2.96 -6.56
C SER A 102 -15.88 4.33 -6.47
N SER A 103 -16.22 4.90 -7.61
CA SER A 103 -16.99 6.16 -7.71
C SER A 103 -18.51 5.97 -7.64
N SER A 104 -18.99 4.73 -7.56
CA SER A 104 -20.41 4.35 -7.64
C SER A 104 -20.84 3.45 -6.48
N ASN A 105 -22.03 3.70 -5.91
CA ASN A 105 -22.64 2.84 -4.88
C ASN A 105 -23.04 1.46 -5.43
N SER A 106 -23.10 1.25 -6.74
CA SER A 106 -23.28 -0.07 -7.35
C SER A 106 -21.97 -0.83 -7.52
N TRP A 107 -20.82 -0.18 -7.18
CA TRP A 107 -19.47 -0.73 -7.29
C TRP A 107 -19.09 -1.25 -8.68
N ALA A 108 -19.81 -0.84 -9.72
CA ALA A 108 -19.57 -1.27 -11.09
C ALA A 108 -18.19 -0.77 -11.61
N THR A 109 -17.73 0.39 -11.12
CA THR A 109 -16.46 1.02 -11.47
C THR A 109 -15.34 0.70 -10.47
N ARG A 110 -15.41 -0.44 -9.74
CA ARG A 110 -14.38 -0.78 -8.76
C ARG A 110 -13.02 -0.99 -9.43
N GLY A 111 -11.99 -0.37 -8.88
CA GLY A 111 -10.60 -0.48 -9.32
C GLY A 111 -9.63 0.04 -8.26
N THR A 112 -8.47 0.51 -8.67
CA THR A 112 -7.48 1.10 -7.77
C THR A 112 -7.54 2.62 -7.79
N GLY A 113 -7.80 3.23 -6.64
CA GLY A 113 -7.53 4.63 -6.36
C GLY A 113 -6.05 4.84 -6.05
N TYR A 114 -5.49 5.92 -6.52
CA TYR A 114 -4.08 6.23 -6.33
C TYR A 114 -3.89 7.71 -6.05
N ASN A 115 -3.00 8.03 -5.07
CA ASN A 115 -2.53 9.40 -4.86
C ASN A 115 -1.06 9.40 -4.46
N TYR A 116 -0.41 10.56 -4.61
CA TYR A 116 1.02 10.72 -4.44
C TYR A 116 1.34 12.03 -3.73
N PHE A 117 2.16 11.96 -2.68
CA PHE A 117 2.76 13.10 -2.00
C PHE A 117 4.13 13.40 -2.59
N ASN A 118 4.31 14.59 -3.16
CA ASN A 118 5.52 14.98 -3.88
C ASN A 118 6.64 15.53 -2.97
N GLY A 119 6.46 15.48 -1.65
CA GLY A 119 7.33 16.07 -0.63
C GLY A 119 6.84 17.43 -0.11
N SER A 120 5.81 18.01 -0.73
CA SER A 120 5.22 19.30 -0.32
C SER A 120 3.69 19.22 -0.21
N SER A 121 3.03 18.52 -1.11
CA SER A 121 1.58 18.38 -1.15
C SER A 121 1.17 17.03 -1.74
N TRP A 122 0.00 16.56 -1.35
CA TRP A 122 -0.69 15.47 -2.03
C TRP A 122 -1.22 15.95 -3.38
N GLY A 123 -1.28 15.04 -4.36
CA GLY A 123 -1.98 15.26 -5.63
C GLY A 123 -3.48 15.45 -5.43
N THR A 124 -4.18 15.81 -6.49
CA THR A 124 -5.65 15.87 -6.49
C THR A 124 -6.23 14.47 -6.22
N ALA A 125 -7.26 14.40 -5.40
CA ALA A 125 -7.98 13.15 -5.14
C ALA A 125 -8.43 12.49 -6.48
N PRO A 126 -8.23 11.17 -6.65
CA PRO A 126 -8.60 10.50 -7.89
C PRO A 126 -10.13 10.51 -8.08
N THR A 127 -10.56 10.70 -9.29
CA THR A 127 -11.98 10.64 -9.70
C THR A 127 -12.30 9.39 -10.51
N SER A 128 -11.28 8.58 -10.80
CA SER A 128 -11.40 7.30 -11.52
C SER A 128 -10.28 6.36 -11.07
N GLU A 129 -10.50 5.09 -11.31
CA GLU A 129 -9.55 4.00 -11.16
C GLU A 129 -8.37 4.12 -12.15
N ILE A 130 -7.21 3.51 -11.80
CA ILE A 130 -6.05 3.45 -12.71
C ILE A 130 -6.21 2.36 -13.77
N GLU A 131 -7.01 1.33 -13.52
CA GLU A 131 -7.28 0.23 -14.45
C GLU A 131 -8.43 0.56 -15.40
N SER A 132 -8.40 -0.06 -16.58
CA SER A 132 -9.47 0.07 -17.59
C SER A 132 -10.60 -0.95 -17.41
N GLU A 133 -10.50 -1.82 -16.39
CA GLU A 133 -11.48 -2.87 -16.08
C GLU A 133 -11.69 -2.97 -14.56
N ARG A 134 -12.73 -3.69 -14.15
CA ARG A 134 -13.07 -3.85 -12.74
C ARG A 134 -12.04 -4.73 -12.02
N THR A 135 -11.30 -4.13 -11.08
CA THR A 135 -10.28 -4.79 -10.26
C THR A 135 -10.52 -4.57 -8.76
N GLY A 136 -9.62 -5.08 -7.92
CA GLY A 136 -9.62 -4.84 -6.49
C GLY A 136 -8.38 -5.43 -5.80
N TRP A 137 -8.26 -5.20 -4.51
CA TRP A 137 -7.17 -5.65 -3.64
C TRP A 137 -5.78 -5.24 -4.16
N PRO A 138 -5.52 -3.93 -4.34
CA PRO A 138 -4.25 -3.46 -4.86
C PRO A 138 -3.12 -3.62 -3.85
N SER A 139 -1.98 -4.15 -4.31
CA SER A 139 -0.68 -4.03 -3.66
C SER A 139 0.18 -3.05 -4.45
N ILE A 140 0.78 -2.05 -3.80
CA ILE A 140 1.65 -1.07 -4.44
C ILE A 140 3.11 -1.34 -4.11
N LEU A 141 3.98 -1.27 -5.12
CA LEU A 141 5.40 -1.59 -5.06
C LEU A 141 6.25 -0.50 -5.71
N THR A 142 7.50 -0.38 -5.26
CA THR A 142 8.53 0.43 -5.93
C THR A 142 9.78 -0.41 -6.13
N LEU A 143 10.34 -0.36 -7.31
CA LEU A 143 11.52 -1.12 -7.71
C LEU A 143 12.78 -0.23 -7.72
N SER A 144 13.97 -0.83 -7.69
CA SER A 144 15.24 -0.11 -7.74
C SER A 144 15.42 0.71 -9.02
N SER A 145 14.76 0.32 -10.11
CA SER A 145 14.69 1.09 -11.36
C SER A 145 13.89 2.40 -11.25
N GLY A 146 13.26 2.69 -10.09
CA GLY A 146 12.34 3.81 -9.92
C GLY A 146 10.95 3.57 -10.50
N LYS A 147 10.70 2.39 -11.04
CA LYS A 147 9.38 1.97 -11.53
C LYS A 147 8.42 1.80 -10.36
N GLU A 148 7.19 2.26 -10.54
CA GLU A 148 6.09 2.05 -9.60
C GLU A 148 5.11 1.04 -10.19
N VAL A 149 4.71 0.07 -9.39
CA VAL A 149 3.88 -1.06 -9.82
C VAL A 149 2.71 -1.23 -8.88
N VAL A 150 1.53 -1.45 -9.43
CA VAL A 150 0.33 -1.89 -8.70
C VAL A 150 -0.09 -3.24 -9.25
N ILE A 151 -0.31 -4.20 -8.36
CA ILE A 151 -0.88 -5.50 -8.72
C ILE A 151 -2.24 -5.63 -8.04
N SER A 152 -3.26 -5.92 -8.85
CA SER A 152 -4.65 -6.10 -8.42
C SER A 152 -5.26 -7.32 -9.12
N HIS A 153 -6.34 -7.90 -8.60
CA HIS A 153 -7.06 -8.94 -9.31
C HIS A 153 -8.23 -8.37 -10.12
N SER A 154 -8.40 -8.84 -11.35
CA SER A 154 -9.54 -8.53 -12.19
C SER A 154 -10.69 -9.47 -11.90
N THR A 155 -11.87 -8.93 -11.60
CA THR A 155 -13.09 -9.74 -11.44
C THR A 155 -13.81 -9.99 -12.76
N ALA A 156 -13.42 -9.31 -13.83
CA ALA A 156 -14.02 -9.52 -15.16
C ALA A 156 -13.49 -10.78 -15.83
N ASN A 157 -12.21 -11.11 -15.60
CA ASN A 157 -11.52 -12.21 -16.26
C ASN A 157 -10.87 -13.19 -15.28
N ASN A 158 -10.98 -12.95 -13.97
CA ASN A 158 -10.34 -13.72 -12.89
C ASN A 158 -8.82 -13.88 -13.11
N VAL A 159 -8.16 -12.80 -13.47
CA VAL A 159 -6.70 -12.75 -13.71
C VAL A 159 -6.08 -11.66 -12.85
N LEU A 160 -4.79 -11.76 -12.62
CA LEU A 160 -4.02 -10.70 -11.98
C LEU A 160 -3.69 -9.61 -12.98
N ARG A 161 -3.90 -8.37 -12.58
CA ARG A 161 -3.63 -7.18 -13.36
C ARG A 161 -2.41 -6.46 -12.81
N LYS A 162 -1.39 -6.31 -13.63
CA LYS A 162 -0.24 -5.45 -13.35
C LYS A 162 -0.47 -4.10 -14.03
N SER A 163 -0.43 -3.02 -13.27
CA SER A 163 -0.39 -1.64 -13.75
C SER A 163 0.94 -1.03 -13.33
N ASP A 164 1.78 -0.62 -14.26
CA ASP A 164 3.09 -0.06 -13.94
C ASP A 164 3.38 1.23 -14.71
N ARG A 165 4.28 2.05 -14.16
CA ARG A 165 4.81 3.26 -14.78
C ARG A 165 6.28 3.45 -14.44
N SER A 166 6.99 4.14 -15.34
CA SER A 166 8.46 4.27 -15.28
C SER A 166 8.98 5.16 -14.15
N SER A 167 8.13 5.98 -13.53
CA SER A 167 8.57 6.93 -12.51
C SER A 167 7.57 7.03 -11.38
N ILE A 168 8.07 7.12 -10.15
CA ILE A 168 7.27 7.32 -8.93
C ILE A 168 6.50 8.63 -9.04
N GLY A 169 5.19 8.57 -8.83
CA GLY A 169 4.31 9.74 -8.78
C GLY A 169 3.98 10.37 -10.14
N SER A 170 4.55 9.88 -11.25
CA SER A 170 4.34 10.50 -12.57
C SER A 170 4.37 9.50 -13.71
N GLY A 171 3.88 9.90 -14.87
CA GLY A 171 3.79 9.07 -16.07
C GLY A 171 2.44 8.34 -16.21
N THR A 172 2.23 7.76 -17.39
CA THR A 172 1.03 7.00 -17.72
C THR A 172 1.16 5.56 -17.22
N TRP A 173 0.10 5.02 -16.64
CA TRP A 173 0.02 3.63 -16.26
C TRP A 173 -0.12 2.74 -17.49
N THR A 174 0.81 1.81 -17.66
CA THR A 174 0.71 0.70 -18.61
C THR A 174 0.15 -0.53 -17.92
N GLN A 175 -0.71 -1.27 -18.60
CA GLN A 175 -1.44 -2.38 -18.01
C GLN A 175 -1.19 -3.68 -18.77
N ALA A 176 -0.98 -4.76 -18.03
CA ALA A 176 -0.83 -6.11 -18.58
C ALA A 176 -1.52 -7.12 -17.67
N ASN A 177 -2.13 -8.13 -18.26
CA ASN A 177 -2.60 -9.30 -17.52
C ASN A 177 -1.42 -10.21 -17.23
N GLN A 178 -1.36 -10.74 -16.00
CA GLN A 178 -0.43 -11.81 -15.67
C GLN A 178 -1.05 -13.13 -16.16
N THR A 179 -0.29 -13.89 -16.92
CA THR A 179 -0.72 -15.20 -17.39
C THR A 179 -0.46 -16.19 -16.27
N ALA A 180 -1.51 -16.70 -15.67
CA ALA A 180 -1.50 -17.82 -14.73
C ALA A 180 -2.14 -19.05 -15.39
N LEU A 181 -1.83 -20.23 -14.90
CA LEU A 181 -2.41 -21.48 -15.40
C LEU A 181 -3.90 -21.59 -15.05
N ASP A 182 -4.33 -20.93 -13.97
CA ASP A 182 -5.73 -20.92 -13.52
C ASP A 182 -6.16 -19.51 -13.12
N ALA A 183 -7.46 -19.31 -12.93
CA ALA A 183 -8.02 -18.06 -12.44
C ALA A 183 -7.46 -17.71 -11.06
N GLN A 184 -7.04 -16.47 -10.87
CA GLN A 184 -6.35 -15.98 -9.68
C GLN A 184 -7.10 -14.84 -9.03
N VAL A 185 -7.13 -14.81 -7.68
CA VAL A 185 -7.80 -13.80 -6.87
C VAL A 185 -6.98 -13.45 -5.61
N TRP A 186 -7.30 -12.33 -4.98
CA TRP A 186 -6.80 -11.90 -3.67
C TRP A 186 -5.27 -11.93 -3.54
N ASN A 187 -4.59 -11.29 -4.48
CA ASN A 187 -3.13 -11.21 -4.48
C ASN A 187 -2.56 -10.40 -3.30
N ARG A 188 -1.36 -10.79 -2.88
CA ARG A 188 -0.45 -10.01 -2.06
C ARG A 188 0.89 -9.93 -2.77
N ALA A 189 1.40 -8.73 -2.96
CA ALA A 189 2.69 -8.53 -3.61
C ALA A 189 3.59 -7.61 -2.78
N THR A 190 4.88 -7.88 -2.82
CA THR A 190 5.92 -7.11 -2.13
C THR A 190 7.19 -7.06 -2.97
N SER A 191 8.06 -6.09 -2.67
CA SER A 191 9.40 -5.95 -3.25
C SER A 191 10.34 -5.32 -2.25
N ASP A 192 11.61 -5.70 -2.28
CA ASP A 192 12.67 -4.89 -1.68
C ASP A 192 12.99 -3.77 -2.67
N ALA A 193 12.84 -2.51 -2.23
CA ALA A 193 13.05 -1.34 -3.09
C ALA A 193 14.51 -1.19 -3.60
N SER A 194 15.45 -1.99 -3.06
CA SER A 194 16.82 -2.06 -3.54
C SER A 194 17.01 -2.98 -4.75
N THR A 195 15.98 -3.74 -5.12
CA THR A 195 15.99 -4.73 -6.20
C THR A 195 14.92 -4.43 -7.25
N ASN A 196 14.97 -5.13 -8.39
CA ASN A 196 13.88 -5.19 -9.36
C ASN A 196 13.00 -6.45 -9.18
N THR A 197 13.15 -7.14 -8.05
CA THR A 197 12.42 -8.37 -7.79
C THR A 197 11.04 -8.08 -7.20
N ILE A 198 10.02 -8.73 -7.76
CA ILE A 198 8.66 -8.75 -7.24
C ILE A 198 8.38 -10.16 -6.72
N HIS A 199 7.92 -10.25 -5.49
CA HIS A 199 7.39 -11.47 -4.89
C HIS A 199 5.87 -11.31 -4.73
N MET A 200 5.13 -12.34 -5.07
CA MET A 200 3.68 -12.32 -5.01
C MET A 200 3.14 -13.67 -4.61
N ILE A 201 2.07 -13.66 -3.84
CA ILE A 201 1.20 -14.81 -3.60
C ILE A 201 -0.21 -14.48 -4.07
N SER A 202 -0.90 -15.47 -4.59
CA SER A 202 -2.27 -15.33 -5.04
C SER A 202 -2.99 -16.67 -4.93
N MET A 203 -4.28 -16.64 -4.65
CA MET A 203 -5.09 -17.85 -4.53
C MET A 203 -5.76 -18.18 -5.86
N THR A 204 -5.82 -19.47 -6.21
CA THR A 204 -6.66 -19.93 -7.32
C THR A 204 -8.13 -19.69 -6.98
N LEU A 205 -8.96 -19.41 -7.98
CA LEU A 205 -10.37 -19.14 -7.77
C LEU A 205 -11.08 -20.40 -7.25
N PRO A 206 -11.71 -20.35 -6.06
CA PRO A 206 -12.42 -21.50 -5.51
C PRO A 206 -13.61 -21.96 -6.36
N THR A 207 -13.97 -23.23 -6.24
CA THR A 207 -15.11 -23.82 -6.98
C THR A 207 -16.44 -23.14 -6.65
N ALA A 208 -16.62 -22.65 -5.42
CA ALA A 208 -17.79 -21.87 -5.00
C ALA A 208 -17.95 -20.55 -5.79
N LEU A 209 -16.86 -20.04 -6.37
CA LEU A 209 -16.83 -18.86 -7.23
C LEU A 209 -16.66 -19.21 -8.73
N ALA A 210 -16.95 -20.46 -9.11
CA ALA A 210 -16.82 -21.04 -10.45
C ALA A 210 -15.35 -21.20 -10.91
N GLY A 211 -14.42 -21.39 -9.98
CA GLY A 211 -13.06 -21.84 -10.24
C GLY A 211 -12.94 -23.36 -10.36
N SER A 212 -11.72 -23.86 -10.30
CA SER A 212 -11.37 -25.28 -10.42
C SER A 212 -10.49 -25.72 -9.25
N VAL A 213 -10.55 -26.98 -8.89
CA VAL A 213 -9.62 -27.61 -7.94
C VAL A 213 -8.22 -27.63 -8.58
N TYR A 214 -7.22 -27.12 -7.85
CA TYR A 214 -5.82 -27.09 -8.26
C TYR A 214 -5.00 -28.05 -7.40
N ASN A 215 -4.40 -29.08 -8.00
CA ASN A 215 -3.60 -30.08 -7.30
C ASN A 215 -4.29 -30.64 -6.02
N GLY A 216 -5.58 -30.95 -6.12
CA GLY A 216 -6.36 -31.48 -5.01
C GLY A 216 -6.90 -30.44 -4.01
N MET A 217 -6.57 -29.14 -4.16
CA MET A 217 -7.05 -28.07 -3.29
C MET A 217 -8.14 -27.22 -3.94
N ASP A 218 -9.16 -26.87 -3.18
CA ASP A 218 -10.13 -25.85 -3.56
C ASP A 218 -9.66 -24.46 -3.05
N GLY A 219 -9.08 -23.66 -3.93
CA GLY A 219 -8.43 -22.41 -3.57
C GLY A 219 -6.98 -22.61 -3.11
N ALA A 220 -6.08 -23.03 -3.99
CA ALA A 220 -4.65 -23.18 -3.70
C ALA A 220 -3.94 -21.83 -3.65
N LEU A 221 -3.08 -21.60 -2.64
CA LEU A 221 -2.20 -20.44 -2.57
C LEU A 221 -0.93 -20.71 -3.35
N LEU A 222 -0.67 -19.88 -4.38
CA LEU A 222 0.46 -20.04 -5.29
C LEU A 222 1.43 -18.86 -5.16
N TYR A 223 2.72 -19.15 -5.28
CA TYR A 223 3.80 -18.19 -5.23
C TYR A 223 4.34 -17.86 -6.61
N TYR A 224 4.69 -16.59 -6.78
CA TYR A 224 5.24 -16.03 -8.02
C TYR A 224 6.45 -15.16 -7.70
N ARG A 225 7.44 -15.18 -8.59
CA ARG A 225 8.60 -14.29 -8.55
C ARG A 225 8.90 -13.74 -9.93
N SER A 226 9.23 -12.44 -9.99
CA SER A 226 9.80 -11.79 -11.17
C SER A 226 11.07 -11.05 -10.76
N THR A 227 12.20 -11.34 -11.40
CA THR A 227 13.48 -10.66 -11.14
C THR A 227 13.72 -9.45 -12.05
N ASN A 228 12.82 -9.17 -12.99
CA ASN A 228 12.93 -8.11 -13.99
C ASN A 228 11.76 -7.11 -13.95
N GLY A 229 11.23 -6.83 -12.76
CA GLY A 229 10.19 -5.82 -12.55
C GLY A 229 8.83 -6.17 -13.17
N GLY A 230 8.50 -7.44 -13.23
CA GLY A 230 7.24 -7.95 -13.76
C GLY A 230 7.16 -7.98 -15.29
N ALA A 231 8.29 -7.92 -15.98
CA ALA A 231 8.33 -8.14 -17.44
C ALA A 231 8.11 -9.62 -17.78
N SER A 232 8.66 -10.52 -16.97
CA SER A 232 8.36 -11.96 -16.98
C SER A 232 8.39 -12.52 -15.56
N TRP A 233 7.85 -13.71 -15.38
CA TRP A 233 7.84 -14.42 -14.11
C TRP A 233 8.73 -15.66 -14.24
N ASP A 234 9.81 -15.71 -13.47
CA ASP A 234 10.76 -16.82 -13.46
C ASP A 234 10.34 -17.94 -12.50
N ILE A 235 9.48 -17.63 -11.50
CA ILE A 235 8.67 -18.59 -10.76
C ILE A 235 7.21 -18.19 -10.97
N ALA A 236 6.37 -19.13 -11.41
CA ALA A 236 4.95 -18.91 -11.62
C ALA A 236 4.17 -20.17 -11.23
N ASP A 237 2.97 -19.97 -10.71
CA ASP A 237 2.05 -21.05 -10.32
C ASP A 237 2.68 -22.07 -9.35
N TYR A 238 3.64 -21.62 -8.52
CA TYR A 238 4.39 -22.52 -7.64
C TYR A 238 3.65 -22.74 -6.32
N GLN A 239 3.24 -23.97 -6.09
CA GLN A 239 2.68 -24.42 -4.83
C GLN A 239 3.81 -24.77 -3.86
N ILE A 240 3.96 -23.99 -2.80
CA ILE A 240 4.99 -24.20 -1.78
C ILE A 240 4.68 -25.52 -1.04
N GLN A 241 5.70 -26.35 -0.82
CA GLN A 241 5.53 -27.59 -0.06
C GLN A 241 5.04 -27.28 1.37
N GLY A 242 4.00 -27.96 1.79
CA GLY A 242 3.28 -27.70 3.05
C GLY A 242 2.10 -26.74 2.89
N LEU A 243 1.92 -26.12 1.70
CA LEU A 243 0.69 -25.43 1.27
C LEU A 243 -0.04 -26.27 0.20
N ASP A 244 -0.10 -27.55 0.37
CA ASP A 244 -0.65 -28.52 -0.57
C ASP A 244 -1.81 -29.32 0.06
N ALA A 245 -2.47 -30.14 -0.74
CA ALA A 245 -3.63 -30.93 -0.33
C ALA A 245 -3.37 -31.95 0.79
N ALA A 246 -2.12 -32.24 1.11
CA ALA A 246 -1.78 -33.11 2.25
C ALA A 246 -1.98 -32.39 3.60
N TYR A 247 -1.91 -31.05 3.59
CA TYR A 247 -2.07 -30.21 4.78
C TYR A 247 -3.33 -29.34 4.73
N HIS A 248 -3.81 -28.99 3.52
CA HIS A 248 -4.91 -28.04 3.32
C HIS A 248 -5.81 -28.53 2.19
N PRO A 249 -7.03 -29.03 2.43
CA PRO A 249 -7.94 -29.41 1.36
C PRO A 249 -8.50 -28.21 0.62
N ASP A 250 -8.58 -27.08 1.30
CA ASP A 250 -9.02 -25.79 0.80
C ASP A 250 -8.34 -24.66 1.57
N LEU A 251 -8.39 -23.44 1.04
CA LEU A 251 -8.00 -22.23 1.76
C LEU A 251 -9.07 -21.15 1.59
N GLY A 252 -9.32 -20.39 2.68
CA GLY A 252 -10.12 -19.18 2.66
C GLY A 252 -9.31 -17.99 2.10
N GLY A 253 -9.96 -17.11 1.39
CA GLY A 253 -9.30 -15.95 0.81
C GLY A 253 -8.83 -14.93 1.84
N ASP A 254 -7.71 -14.26 1.55
CA ASP A 254 -7.17 -13.10 2.27
C ASP A 254 -6.52 -13.38 3.63
N ALA A 255 -6.48 -14.62 4.13
CA ALA A 255 -5.90 -14.95 5.43
C ALA A 255 -4.37 -15.19 5.37
N TYR A 256 -3.65 -14.40 4.56
CA TYR A 256 -2.21 -14.52 4.35
C TYR A 256 -1.53 -13.17 4.13
N SER A 257 -0.24 -13.10 4.46
CA SER A 257 0.60 -11.92 4.26
C SER A 257 1.98 -12.33 3.76
N ILE A 258 2.69 -11.42 3.08
CA ILE A 258 4.03 -11.64 2.56
C ILE A 258 4.91 -10.42 2.83
N ASP A 259 6.17 -10.64 3.20
CA ASP A 259 7.20 -9.60 3.30
C ASP A 259 8.53 -10.08 2.74
N VAL A 260 9.42 -9.13 2.36
CA VAL A 260 10.73 -9.43 1.79
C VAL A 260 11.80 -8.52 2.36
N LYS A 261 12.99 -9.07 2.60
CA LYS A 261 14.21 -8.34 2.96
C LYS A 261 15.41 -8.99 2.29
N GLY A 262 15.98 -8.33 1.27
CA GLY A 262 17.02 -8.92 0.44
C GLY A 262 16.56 -10.22 -0.20
N ASP A 263 17.31 -11.31 0.01
CA ASP A 263 16.99 -12.66 -0.49
C ASP A 263 16.05 -13.45 0.44
N THR A 264 15.68 -12.89 1.59
CA THR A 264 14.75 -13.54 2.52
C THR A 264 13.32 -13.13 2.22
N VAL A 265 12.45 -14.13 2.04
CA VAL A 265 11.01 -13.96 1.80
C VAL A 265 10.26 -14.72 2.89
N ALA A 266 9.25 -14.11 3.48
CA ALA A 266 8.39 -14.73 4.48
C ALA A 266 6.92 -14.62 4.07
N ILE A 267 6.19 -15.72 4.21
CA ILE A 267 4.75 -15.81 4.00
C ILE A 267 4.14 -16.34 5.29
N VAL A 268 3.11 -15.69 5.79
CA VAL A 268 2.30 -16.20 6.89
C VAL A 268 0.90 -16.53 6.38
N LEU A 269 0.39 -17.68 6.79
CA LEU A 269 -0.99 -18.14 6.61
C LEU A 269 -1.61 -18.35 8.00
N GLY A 270 -2.82 -17.87 8.23
CA GLY A 270 -3.49 -18.00 9.54
C GLY A 270 -5.00 -17.94 9.40
N GLU A 271 -5.59 -19.00 8.89
CA GLU A 271 -7.01 -19.09 8.61
C GLU A 271 -7.82 -19.45 9.86
N ILE A 272 -9.09 -19.07 9.88
CA ILE A 272 -9.99 -19.44 10.97
C ILE A 272 -10.18 -20.97 11.02
N GLY A 273 -10.05 -21.52 12.24
CA GLY A 273 -10.17 -22.97 12.44
C GLY A 273 -8.93 -23.78 12.08
N ARG A 274 -7.83 -23.09 11.81
CA ARG A 274 -6.51 -23.67 11.56
C ARG A 274 -5.46 -22.97 12.40
N GLY A 275 -4.27 -23.53 12.51
CA GLY A 275 -3.13 -22.87 13.12
C GLY A 275 -2.64 -21.65 12.30
N VAL A 276 -1.61 -21.02 12.78
CA VAL A 276 -0.88 -19.97 12.05
C VAL A 276 0.47 -20.52 11.64
N GLN A 277 0.79 -20.44 10.36
CA GLN A 277 1.98 -21.04 9.76
C GLN A 277 2.85 -20.01 9.08
N LEU A 278 4.15 -20.07 9.30
CA LEU A 278 5.16 -19.27 8.63
C LEU A 278 5.91 -20.14 7.62
N PHE A 279 5.98 -19.67 6.38
CA PHE A 279 6.82 -20.22 5.33
C PHE A 279 7.92 -19.20 5.03
N LYS A 280 9.18 -19.61 5.19
CA LYS A 280 10.33 -18.72 5.01
C LYS A 280 11.33 -19.30 4.03
N SER A 281 11.77 -18.46 3.10
CA SER A 281 12.85 -18.72 2.17
C SER A 281 14.01 -17.77 2.46
N THR A 282 15.23 -18.27 2.52
CA THR A 282 16.46 -17.47 2.64
C THR A 282 17.26 -17.42 1.35
N ASN A 283 16.69 -17.89 0.25
CA ASN A 283 17.32 -17.98 -1.06
C ASN A 283 16.39 -17.46 -2.17
N ASN A 284 15.75 -16.32 -1.90
CA ASN A 284 14.93 -15.60 -2.87
C ASN A 284 13.74 -16.43 -3.42
N GLY A 285 13.08 -17.22 -2.55
CA GLY A 285 11.89 -18.00 -2.90
C GLY A 285 12.17 -19.33 -3.62
N VAL A 286 13.42 -19.79 -3.63
CA VAL A 286 13.82 -21.05 -4.32
C VAL A 286 13.46 -22.27 -3.48
N SER A 287 13.71 -22.21 -2.16
CA SER A 287 13.28 -23.26 -1.23
C SER A 287 12.71 -22.65 0.04
N TRP A 288 11.90 -23.41 0.73
CA TRP A 288 11.09 -22.92 1.83
C TRP A 288 11.20 -23.84 3.05
N SER A 289 11.22 -23.25 4.24
CA SER A 289 10.99 -23.94 5.51
C SER A 289 9.63 -23.54 6.05
N LYS A 290 8.95 -24.48 6.70
CA LYS A 290 7.70 -24.26 7.40
C LYS A 290 7.96 -24.22 8.90
N THR A 291 7.30 -23.33 9.63
CA THR A 291 7.31 -23.20 11.08
C THR A 291 5.88 -23.00 11.56
N GLU A 292 5.43 -23.72 12.57
CA GLU A 292 4.14 -23.49 13.22
C GLU A 292 4.28 -22.29 14.18
N VAL A 293 3.49 -21.25 13.94
CA VAL A 293 3.43 -20.05 14.81
C VAL A 293 2.37 -20.25 15.89
N LEU A 294 1.24 -20.83 15.53
CA LEU A 294 0.20 -21.33 16.42
C LEU A 294 -0.14 -22.73 15.97
N GLU A 295 0.18 -23.71 16.80
CA GLU A 295 -0.24 -25.08 16.57
C GLU A 295 -1.77 -25.20 16.78
N SER A 296 -2.44 -25.93 15.92
CA SER A 296 -3.86 -26.21 16.08
C SER A 296 -4.03 -27.68 16.43
N ASP A 297 -4.73 -27.96 17.51
CA ASP A 297 -5.13 -29.31 17.90
C ASP A 297 -6.01 -30.00 16.84
N VAL A 298 -6.52 -29.20 15.89
CA VAL A 298 -7.40 -29.65 14.82
C VAL A 298 -6.94 -29.02 13.52
N TRP A 299 -6.35 -29.81 12.62
CA TRP A 299 -5.86 -29.37 11.32
C TRP A 299 -6.97 -28.92 10.37
N PHE A 300 -8.17 -29.51 10.53
CA PHE A 300 -9.34 -29.15 9.73
C PHE A 300 -10.57 -29.15 10.64
N ILE A 301 -11.37 -28.11 10.56
CA ILE A 301 -12.77 -28.21 10.97
C ILE A 301 -13.49 -28.88 9.81
N GLU A 302 -13.42 -30.19 9.79
CA GLU A 302 -14.25 -30.98 8.88
C GLU A 302 -15.52 -31.44 9.61
N ASP A 303 -16.46 -31.97 8.86
CA ASP A 303 -17.71 -32.52 9.35
C ASP A 303 -17.53 -33.65 10.41
N GLU A 304 -16.31 -34.11 10.63
CA GLU A 304 -15.96 -35.16 11.56
C GLU A 304 -15.29 -34.69 12.87
N THR A 305 -14.98 -33.36 12.99
CA THR A 305 -14.29 -32.84 14.16
C THR A 305 -15.23 -32.15 15.13
N LEU A 306 -15.54 -32.84 16.23
CA LEU A 306 -16.37 -32.31 17.31
C LEU A 306 -15.54 -31.38 18.21
N ILE A 307 -15.92 -30.10 18.28
CA ILE A 307 -15.35 -29.09 19.19
C ILE A 307 -16.46 -28.58 20.10
N ASP A 308 -16.41 -28.99 21.37
CA ASP A 308 -17.42 -28.65 22.37
C ASP A 308 -17.45 -27.13 22.62
N THR A 309 -18.62 -26.55 22.70
CA THR A 309 -18.86 -25.14 23.05
C THR A 309 -18.31 -24.75 24.44
N ALA A 310 -18.05 -25.70 25.33
CA ALA A 310 -17.45 -25.47 26.62
C ALA A 310 -15.93 -25.33 26.57
N THR A 311 -15.28 -26.06 25.67
CA THR A 311 -13.81 -26.06 25.52
C THR A 311 -13.30 -25.15 24.42
N ARG A 312 -14.06 -24.90 23.39
CA ARG A 312 -13.78 -24.03 22.23
C ARG A 312 -12.31 -24.06 21.80
N LEU A 313 -12.07 -24.12 20.52
CA LEU A 313 -10.72 -24.06 19.96
C LEU A 313 -10.26 -22.60 19.83
N TYR A 314 -9.06 -22.30 20.29
CA TYR A 314 -8.38 -21.03 20.05
C TYR A 314 -7.66 -21.04 18.70
N THR A 315 -7.86 -20.01 17.89
CA THR A 315 -7.35 -19.94 16.51
C THR A 315 -7.16 -18.48 16.07
N SER A 316 -6.63 -18.25 14.87
CA SER A 316 -6.65 -16.96 14.21
C SER A 316 -8.05 -16.66 13.63
N ASP A 317 -8.39 -15.39 13.50
CA ASP A 317 -9.57 -14.92 12.77
C ASP A 317 -9.29 -14.66 11.27
N GLY A 318 -8.07 -14.92 10.80
CA GLY A 318 -7.61 -14.66 9.45
C GLY A 318 -6.83 -13.33 9.28
N ASN A 319 -6.87 -12.44 10.27
CA ASN A 319 -6.11 -11.20 10.23
C ASN A 319 -4.67 -11.45 10.67
N VAL A 320 -3.79 -11.70 9.72
CA VAL A 320 -2.38 -12.02 9.96
C VAL A 320 -1.44 -11.02 9.29
N SER A 321 -0.25 -10.85 9.84
CA SER A 321 0.81 -10.03 9.26
C SER A 321 2.18 -10.61 9.55
N VAL A 322 3.10 -10.46 8.60
CA VAL A 322 4.51 -10.79 8.77
C VAL A 322 5.37 -9.57 8.43
N LEU A 323 6.45 -9.39 9.19
CA LEU A 323 7.54 -8.45 8.91
C LEU A 323 8.87 -9.18 9.08
N LEU A 324 9.75 -9.00 8.12
CA LEU A 324 11.17 -9.34 8.24
C LEU A 324 11.92 -8.13 8.77
N ASP A 325 12.62 -8.28 9.88
CA ASP A 325 13.47 -7.23 10.44
C ASP A 325 14.73 -6.98 9.59
N ASN A 326 15.61 -6.11 10.06
CA ASN A 326 16.83 -5.76 9.32
C ASN A 326 17.83 -6.91 9.20
N ASP A 327 17.74 -7.92 10.06
CA ASP A 327 18.55 -9.15 10.07
C ASP A 327 17.86 -10.30 9.33
N GLY A 328 16.64 -10.11 8.83
CA GLY A 328 15.83 -11.11 8.14
C GLY A 328 15.11 -12.08 9.08
N LYS A 329 14.99 -11.75 10.37
CA LYS A 329 14.19 -12.49 11.35
C LYS A 329 12.71 -12.17 11.14
N ALA A 330 11.86 -13.18 11.19
CA ALA A 330 10.43 -13.03 11.03
C ALA A 330 9.73 -12.68 12.34
N HIS A 331 8.85 -11.69 12.26
CA HIS A 331 7.91 -11.29 13.30
C HIS A 331 6.50 -11.49 12.76
N VAL A 332 5.64 -12.17 13.51
CA VAL A 332 4.28 -12.53 13.10
C VAL A 332 3.27 -12.03 14.14
N TRP A 333 2.20 -11.43 13.63
CA TRP A 333 1.04 -11.00 14.43
C TRP A 333 -0.22 -11.61 13.82
N TYR A 334 -1.15 -12.00 14.69
CA TYR A 334 -2.48 -12.43 14.27
C TYR A 334 -3.54 -12.05 15.30
N ALA A 335 -4.74 -11.77 14.83
CA ALA A 335 -5.87 -11.54 15.71
C ALA A 335 -6.53 -12.87 16.10
N SER A 336 -6.96 -12.94 17.35
CA SER A 336 -7.45 -14.17 17.96
C SER A 336 -8.92 -14.41 17.74
N MET A 337 -9.33 -15.68 17.67
CA MET A 337 -10.72 -16.11 17.60
C MET A 337 -10.92 -17.41 18.38
N PHE A 338 -12.10 -17.59 18.95
CA PHE A 338 -12.57 -18.90 19.40
C PHE A 338 -13.58 -19.47 18.41
N ILE A 339 -13.53 -20.78 18.22
CA ILE A 339 -14.49 -21.51 17.40
C ILE A 339 -15.02 -22.74 18.15
N ALA A 340 -16.17 -23.24 17.71
CA ALA A 340 -16.74 -24.53 18.13
C ALA A 340 -17.43 -25.20 16.94
N ASN A 341 -17.49 -26.54 16.98
CA ASN A 341 -18.27 -27.35 16.04
C ASN A 341 -18.94 -28.46 16.85
N ASP A 342 -20.13 -28.19 17.37
CA ASP A 342 -20.85 -29.08 18.30
C ASP A 342 -21.96 -29.92 17.63
N ASP A 343 -22.17 -29.74 16.32
CA ASP A 343 -23.08 -30.56 15.51
C ASP A 343 -22.44 -30.90 14.15
N LEU A 344 -21.89 -32.08 14.03
CA LEU A 344 -21.21 -32.57 12.82
C LEU A 344 -22.18 -32.86 11.65
N THR A 345 -23.49 -32.69 11.84
CA THR A 345 -24.49 -33.04 10.82
C THR A 345 -25.04 -31.84 10.05
N ASP A 346 -24.75 -30.63 10.50
CA ASP A 346 -25.27 -29.40 9.93
C ASP A 346 -24.34 -28.71 8.91
N GLY A 347 -23.11 -29.21 8.77
CA GLY A 347 -22.08 -28.64 7.87
C GLY A 347 -21.67 -27.22 8.21
N THR A 348 -21.84 -26.79 9.49
CA THR A 348 -21.51 -25.46 9.98
C THR A 348 -20.55 -25.54 11.16
N PHE A 349 -19.83 -24.48 11.41
CA PHE A 349 -19.12 -24.25 12.68
C PHE A 349 -19.50 -22.89 13.24
N SER A 350 -19.26 -22.69 14.53
CA SER A 350 -19.54 -21.44 15.22
C SER A 350 -18.24 -20.69 15.52
N TYR A 351 -18.18 -19.39 15.26
CA TYR A 351 -17.11 -18.51 15.73
C TYR A 351 -17.66 -17.47 16.73
N TYR A 352 -16.75 -16.90 17.57
CA TYR A 352 -17.11 -16.05 18.70
C TYR A 352 -16.55 -14.63 18.48
N PRO A 353 -17.32 -13.72 17.85
CA PRO A 353 -16.87 -12.40 17.41
C PRO A 353 -16.49 -11.44 18.56
N PHE A 354 -16.87 -11.76 19.78
CA PHE A 354 -16.46 -10.99 20.97
C PHE A 354 -15.12 -11.46 21.57
N THR A 355 -14.31 -12.17 20.80
CA THR A 355 -12.94 -12.50 21.18
C THR A 355 -12.07 -11.23 21.05
N ASN A 356 -11.29 -10.95 22.10
CA ASN A 356 -10.35 -9.84 22.12
C ASN A 356 -8.91 -10.37 22.23
N GLY A 357 -8.06 -9.96 21.29
CA GLY A 357 -6.65 -10.24 21.36
C GLY A 357 -5.93 -10.09 20.03
N LEU A 358 -4.71 -9.65 20.14
CA LEU A 358 -3.68 -9.67 19.12
C LEU A 358 -2.48 -10.39 19.71
N ASP A 359 -2.15 -11.52 19.12
CA ASP A 359 -1.03 -12.34 19.57
C ASP A 359 0.20 -12.08 18.69
N TYR A 360 1.35 -12.35 19.25
CA TYR A 360 2.66 -12.08 18.66
C TYR A 360 3.58 -13.28 18.80
N TRP A 361 4.34 -13.55 17.77
CA TRP A 361 5.40 -14.54 17.73
C TRP A 361 6.60 -14.00 16.93
N ASN A 362 7.80 -14.43 17.28
CA ASN A 362 8.98 -14.24 16.47
C ASN A 362 9.88 -15.48 16.53
N GLU A 363 10.88 -15.58 15.68
CA GLU A 363 11.76 -16.76 15.57
C GLU A 363 12.64 -17.04 16.80
N ASP A 364 12.63 -16.19 17.83
CA ASP A 364 13.27 -16.48 19.13
C ASP A 364 12.34 -17.24 20.08
N PHE A 365 11.04 -17.30 19.75
CA PHE A 365 10.07 -18.06 20.52
C PHE A 365 10.02 -19.51 20.05
N PRO A 366 9.68 -20.47 20.90
CA PRO A 366 9.42 -21.82 20.47
C PRO A 366 8.34 -21.87 19.38
N GLU A 367 8.43 -22.88 18.54
CA GLU A 367 7.41 -23.21 17.55
C GLU A 367 6.08 -23.52 18.23
N GLY A 368 4.98 -23.03 17.70
CA GLY A 368 3.62 -23.21 18.21
C GLY A 368 3.25 -22.34 19.41
N GLU A 369 4.15 -21.47 19.92
CA GLU A 369 4.00 -20.80 21.20
C GLU A 369 4.01 -19.26 21.06
N PRO A 370 2.95 -18.66 20.54
CA PRO A 370 2.78 -17.21 20.52
C PRO A 370 2.44 -16.67 21.90
N VAL A 371 2.61 -15.37 22.09
CA VAL A 371 2.22 -14.66 23.30
C VAL A 371 1.20 -13.59 23.01
N PHE A 372 0.30 -13.33 23.96
CA PHE A 372 -0.62 -12.20 23.89
C PHE A 372 0.16 -10.88 23.96
N LEU A 373 -0.04 -10.00 23.01
CA LEU A 373 0.62 -8.69 22.97
C LEU A 373 -0.30 -7.56 23.42
N THR A 374 -1.48 -7.46 22.79
CA THR A 374 -2.42 -6.37 23.02
C THR A 374 -3.84 -6.75 22.54
N GLY A 375 -4.77 -5.82 22.62
CA GLY A 375 -6.14 -5.97 22.14
C GLY A 375 -6.90 -4.65 22.18
N ALA A 376 -8.20 -4.70 22.15
CA ALA A 376 -9.05 -3.58 22.53
C ALA A 376 -8.84 -3.24 24.01
N LEU A 377 -8.79 -1.96 24.33
CA LEU A 377 -8.44 -1.45 25.64
C LEU A 377 -9.69 -1.20 26.49
N ASP A 378 -9.59 -1.53 27.77
CA ASP A 378 -10.51 -1.12 28.82
C ASP A 378 -10.20 0.36 29.15
N ILE A 379 -11.01 1.26 28.61
CA ILE A 379 -10.77 2.70 28.70
C ILE A 379 -11.19 3.28 30.04
N ASP A 380 -12.23 2.73 30.67
CA ASP A 380 -12.73 3.19 31.97
C ASP A 380 -12.06 2.50 33.17
N GLY A 381 -11.26 1.43 32.92
CA GLY A 381 -10.48 0.74 33.92
C GLY A 381 -11.29 -0.15 34.86
N ASN A 382 -12.50 -0.58 34.44
CA ASN A 382 -13.37 -1.41 35.26
C ASN A 382 -13.04 -2.92 35.23
N GLY A 383 -12.11 -3.35 34.34
CA GLY A 383 -11.66 -4.72 34.17
C GLY A 383 -12.45 -5.54 33.18
N GLN A 384 -13.37 -4.94 32.42
CA GLN A 384 -14.15 -5.56 31.35
C GLN A 384 -14.23 -4.61 30.15
N LEU A 385 -14.54 -5.17 28.98
CA LEU A 385 -14.91 -4.36 27.81
C LEU A 385 -16.42 -4.21 27.78
N ASP A 386 -16.90 -2.97 27.80
CA ASP A 386 -18.30 -2.64 27.83
C ASP A 386 -18.90 -2.52 26.43
N LEU A 387 -20.07 -3.13 26.23
CA LEU A 387 -20.84 -3.08 24.98
C LEU A 387 -22.21 -2.47 25.23
N ILE A 388 -22.66 -1.62 24.29
CA ILE A 388 -24.00 -0.96 24.34
C ILE A 388 -25.19 -1.94 24.25
N GLY A 389 -24.95 -3.20 23.89
CA GLY A 389 -25.95 -4.23 23.73
C GLY A 389 -25.40 -5.63 23.86
N THR A 390 -26.24 -6.62 23.62
CA THR A 390 -25.90 -8.05 23.74
C THR A 390 -26.00 -8.81 22.41
N GLY A 391 -26.38 -8.15 21.34
CA GLY A 391 -26.42 -8.74 19.99
C GLY A 391 -25.04 -8.70 19.30
N ILE A 392 -24.82 -9.56 18.34
CA ILE A 392 -23.57 -9.57 17.57
C ILE A 392 -23.41 -8.34 16.66
N GLU A 393 -24.51 -7.68 16.37
CA GLU A 393 -24.61 -6.47 15.56
C GLU A 393 -24.01 -5.24 16.22
N VAL A 394 -23.74 -5.25 17.52
CA VAL A 394 -23.19 -4.10 18.25
C VAL A 394 -21.73 -3.82 17.93
N VAL A 395 -21.05 -4.75 17.26
CA VAL A 395 -19.70 -4.61 16.77
C VAL A 395 -19.72 -4.77 15.25
N GLY A 396 -19.36 -3.74 14.51
CA GLY A 396 -19.27 -3.78 13.05
C GLY A 396 -18.40 -4.94 12.57
N ARG A 397 -18.86 -5.66 11.54
CA ARG A 397 -18.18 -6.83 11.01
C ARG A 397 -17.14 -6.45 9.96
N TYR A 398 -15.88 -6.82 10.22
CA TYR A 398 -14.75 -6.66 9.31
C TYR A 398 -14.19 -8.04 8.96
N GLY A 399 -14.84 -8.71 8.01
CA GLY A 399 -14.61 -10.13 7.74
C GLY A 399 -15.13 -11.02 8.85
N ASN A 400 -14.33 -12.02 9.27
CA ASN A 400 -14.61 -12.86 10.43
C ASN A 400 -13.98 -12.31 11.73
N GLY A 401 -13.54 -11.06 11.72
CA GLY A 401 -12.74 -10.47 12.78
C GLY A 401 -13.42 -10.40 14.14
N GLY A 402 -12.59 -10.46 15.20
CA GLY A 402 -12.97 -10.20 16.57
C GLY A 402 -12.99 -8.71 16.92
N LEU A 403 -12.78 -8.38 18.18
CA LEU A 403 -12.74 -6.99 18.68
C LEU A 403 -11.47 -6.24 18.26
N THR A 404 -10.41 -6.96 17.85
CA THR A 404 -9.11 -6.46 17.40
C THR A 404 -8.79 -7.10 16.06
N GLY A 405 -8.12 -6.40 15.16
CA GLY A 405 -7.78 -6.99 13.87
C GLY A 405 -6.84 -6.16 13.01
N GLN A 406 -6.51 -6.67 11.84
CA GLN A 406 -5.75 -6.06 10.76
C GLN A 406 -4.39 -5.48 11.21
N PRO A 407 -3.54 -6.30 11.88
CA PRO A 407 -2.20 -5.89 12.21
C PRO A 407 -1.36 -5.67 10.95
N GLN A 408 -0.54 -4.62 10.96
CA GLN A 408 0.53 -4.46 9.97
C GLN A 408 1.70 -3.69 10.58
N ALA A 409 2.93 -4.08 10.23
CA ALA A 409 4.11 -3.49 10.82
C ALA A 409 5.03 -2.84 9.79
N GLY A 410 5.74 -1.79 10.25
CA GLY A 410 6.85 -1.14 9.57
C GLY A 410 8.10 -1.16 10.46
N ILE A 411 9.26 -0.83 9.88
CA ILE A 411 10.56 -0.84 10.59
C ILE A 411 11.40 0.34 10.12
N ASP A 412 12.17 0.92 11.04
CA ASP A 412 13.15 1.95 10.72
C ASP A 412 14.57 1.39 10.48
N ASP A 413 15.48 2.27 10.13
CA ASP A 413 16.88 1.91 9.85
C ASP A 413 17.65 1.50 11.13
N GLU A 414 17.18 1.88 12.32
CA GLU A 414 17.69 1.50 13.63
C GLU A 414 17.18 0.14 14.11
N GLY A 415 16.18 -0.43 13.43
CA GLY A 415 15.56 -1.72 13.76
C GLY A 415 14.38 -1.62 14.73
N CYS A 416 13.87 -0.42 15.01
CA CYS A 416 12.63 -0.27 15.75
C CYS A 416 11.43 -0.67 14.89
N ILE A 417 10.60 -1.56 15.40
CA ILE A 417 9.39 -2.07 14.78
C ILE A 417 8.20 -1.26 15.26
N TYR A 418 7.35 -0.85 14.32
CA TYR A 418 6.13 -0.09 14.57
C TYR A 418 4.95 -0.91 14.07
N LEU A 419 4.07 -1.32 14.98
CA LEU A 419 2.87 -2.09 14.70
C LEU A 419 1.65 -1.17 14.68
N THR A 420 0.82 -1.25 13.65
CA THR A 420 -0.53 -0.68 13.63
C THR A 420 -1.57 -1.78 13.61
N TYR A 421 -2.72 -1.53 14.23
CA TYR A 421 -3.87 -2.43 14.23
C TYR A 421 -5.16 -1.64 14.48
N GLN A 422 -6.30 -2.21 14.16
CA GLN A 422 -7.59 -1.64 14.53
C GLN A 422 -8.20 -2.37 15.72
N ALA A 423 -8.89 -1.63 16.58
CA ALA A 423 -9.63 -2.19 17.68
C ALA A 423 -10.91 -1.37 17.96
N PHE A 424 -11.90 -2.06 18.48
CA PHE A 424 -13.13 -1.42 18.91
C PHE A 424 -12.89 -0.49 20.11
N ARG A 425 -13.70 0.55 20.22
CA ARG A 425 -13.73 1.52 21.33
C ARG A 425 -14.99 1.31 22.14
N GLU A 426 -14.85 0.92 23.44
CA GLU A 426 -15.99 0.71 24.32
C GLU A 426 -16.76 1.98 24.66
N ASP A 427 -16.09 3.12 24.63
CA ASP A 427 -16.63 4.43 25.00
C ASP A 427 -17.15 5.25 23.80
N LEU A 428 -17.08 4.70 22.57
CA LEU A 428 -17.52 5.37 21.35
C LEU A 428 -18.50 4.51 20.56
N ASP A 429 -19.74 5.03 20.39
CA ASP A 429 -20.82 4.33 19.69
C ASP A 429 -21.76 5.32 18.98
N ASN A 430 -22.57 4.81 18.05
CA ASN A 430 -23.63 5.57 17.37
C ASN A 430 -25.03 5.29 17.97
N GLY A 431 -25.11 4.60 19.11
CA GLY A 431 -26.34 4.14 19.77
C GLY A 431 -26.83 2.76 19.31
N ALA A 432 -26.19 2.17 18.30
CA ALA A 432 -26.46 0.83 17.77
C ALA A 432 -25.20 -0.02 17.69
N GLN A 433 -24.07 0.56 17.27
CA GLN A 433 -22.79 -0.10 17.08
C GLN A 433 -21.65 0.75 17.63
N HIS A 434 -20.57 0.08 18.07
CA HIS A 434 -19.33 0.73 18.49
C HIS A 434 -18.44 1.06 17.30
N TYR A 435 -17.71 2.18 17.41
CA TYR A 435 -16.66 2.57 16.47
C TYR A 435 -15.37 1.82 16.73
N ARG A 436 -14.57 1.65 15.67
CA ARG A 436 -13.19 1.18 15.75
C ARG A 436 -12.23 2.31 15.46
N HIS A 437 -11.11 2.31 16.17
CA HIS A 437 -9.98 3.21 15.94
C HIS A 437 -8.72 2.45 15.56
N THR A 438 -7.77 3.18 14.98
CA THR A 438 -6.44 2.67 14.66
C THR A 438 -5.48 2.98 15.79
N TYR A 439 -4.80 1.94 16.27
CA TYR A 439 -3.79 2.00 17.32
C TYR A 439 -2.40 1.74 16.74
N ALA A 440 -1.36 2.22 17.45
CA ALA A 440 0.02 1.89 17.13
C ALA A 440 0.85 1.63 18.38
N MET A 441 1.90 0.79 18.22
CA MET A 441 2.87 0.41 19.25
C MET A 441 4.27 0.38 18.63
N MET A 442 5.31 0.44 19.48
CA MET A 442 6.71 0.40 19.06
C MET A 442 7.53 -0.58 19.91
N SER A 443 8.45 -1.28 19.24
CA SER A 443 9.51 -2.09 19.89
C SER A 443 10.85 -1.75 19.26
N CYS A 444 11.87 -1.47 20.08
CA CYS A 444 13.24 -1.19 19.61
C CYS A 444 14.26 -2.24 20.08
N ASP A 445 13.82 -3.40 20.50
CA ASP A 445 14.64 -4.50 21.01
C ASP A 445 14.27 -5.86 20.39
N GLY A 446 13.81 -5.83 19.15
CA GLY A 446 13.45 -7.03 18.37
C GLY A 446 12.19 -7.73 18.86
N GLY A 447 11.24 -7.00 19.43
CA GLY A 447 9.96 -7.52 19.90
C GLY A 447 9.95 -8.00 21.34
N CYS A 448 11.07 -7.81 22.07
CA CYS A 448 11.19 -8.21 23.46
C CYS A 448 10.37 -7.32 24.41
N SER A 449 10.27 -6.04 24.09
CA SER A 449 9.41 -5.11 24.81
C SER A 449 8.76 -4.12 23.87
N TRP A 450 7.57 -3.65 24.24
CA TRP A 450 6.74 -2.78 23.45
C TRP A 450 6.27 -1.55 24.23
N SER A 451 6.05 -0.45 23.55
CA SER A 451 5.36 0.70 24.11
C SER A 451 3.90 0.35 24.43
N PHE A 452 3.25 1.13 25.30
CA PHE A 452 1.80 1.04 25.46
C PHE A 452 1.11 1.42 24.15
N PRO A 453 -0.04 0.78 23.77
CA PRO A 453 -0.80 1.14 22.57
C PRO A 453 -1.28 2.58 22.64
N ILE A 454 -1.06 3.32 21.56
CA ILE A 454 -1.52 4.69 21.37
C ILE A 454 -2.64 4.69 20.33
N ASP A 455 -3.80 5.23 20.66
CA ASP A 455 -4.83 5.55 19.69
C ASP A 455 -4.33 6.73 18.82
N ILE A 456 -3.87 6.42 17.61
CA ILE A 456 -3.34 7.42 16.66
C ILE A 456 -4.45 8.15 15.90
N THR A 457 -5.68 7.65 15.97
CA THR A 457 -6.89 8.30 15.46
C THR A 457 -7.76 8.88 16.57
N GLY A 458 -7.27 8.90 17.83
CA GLY A 458 -8.00 9.33 19.03
C GLY A 458 -8.23 10.84 19.16
N ALA A 459 -8.09 11.63 18.08
CA ALA A 459 -8.48 13.02 18.08
C ALA A 459 -10.01 13.14 18.22
N THR A 460 -10.50 14.14 18.98
CA THR A 460 -11.94 14.35 19.20
C THR A 460 -12.73 14.52 17.89
N ALA A 461 -12.06 14.88 16.81
CA ALA A 461 -12.65 14.93 15.48
C ALA A 461 -13.10 13.56 14.97
N ASN A 462 -12.53 12.48 15.48
CA ASN A 462 -12.78 11.11 15.06
C ASN A 462 -13.75 10.35 15.99
N ASN A 463 -14.24 10.96 17.09
CA ASN A 463 -15.10 10.29 18.06
C ASN A 463 -16.38 9.67 17.45
N PHE A 464 -16.79 10.13 16.27
CA PHE A 464 -17.92 9.58 15.53
C PHE A 464 -17.49 9.17 14.12
N SER A 465 -16.35 8.54 14.02
CA SER A 465 -15.80 8.03 12.77
C SER A 465 -15.20 6.66 13.00
N GLU A 466 -15.56 5.74 12.13
CA GLU A 466 -14.91 4.45 12.01
C GLU A 466 -13.54 4.66 11.36
N CYS A 467 -12.44 4.26 12.01
CA CYS A 467 -11.07 4.47 11.53
C CYS A 467 -10.38 3.11 11.35
N VAL A 468 -10.63 2.49 10.20
CA VAL A 468 -10.35 1.07 9.94
C VAL A 468 -9.45 0.83 8.73
N TYR A 469 -9.06 -0.43 8.54
CA TYR A 469 -8.17 -0.87 7.49
C TYR A 469 -6.82 -0.15 7.48
N PRO A 470 -6.15 -0.03 8.64
CA PRO A 470 -4.85 0.64 8.68
C PRO A 470 -3.81 -0.11 7.87
N THR A 471 -3.09 0.60 7.02
CA THR A 471 -1.88 0.11 6.37
C THR A 471 -0.72 1.06 6.68
N ILE A 472 0.37 0.53 7.21
CA ILE A 472 1.58 1.28 7.53
C ILE A 472 2.61 1.09 6.41
N ALA A 473 3.34 2.14 6.06
CA ALA A 473 4.48 2.00 5.18
C ALA A 473 5.55 1.10 5.84
N ARG A 474 6.13 0.13 5.08
CA ARG A 474 7.16 -0.77 5.60
C ARG A 474 8.37 -0.01 6.15
N ARG A 475 8.77 1.04 5.44
CA ARG A 475 9.87 1.90 5.85
C ARG A 475 9.33 3.03 6.74
N VAL A 476 9.87 3.09 7.96
CA VAL A 476 9.64 4.19 8.90
C VAL A 476 10.84 5.13 8.87
N ASP A 477 10.61 6.43 8.97
CA ASP A 477 11.65 7.46 9.10
C ASP A 477 11.55 8.16 10.48
N THR A 478 11.40 9.46 10.55
CA THR A 478 11.10 10.19 11.78
C THR A 478 9.63 10.13 12.20
N ALA A 479 8.82 9.43 11.39
CA ALA A 479 7.41 9.23 11.63
C ALA A 479 6.94 7.91 11.03
N ILE A 480 5.89 7.34 11.59
CA ILE A 480 5.09 6.33 10.91
C ILE A 480 4.15 7.00 9.92
N HIS A 481 4.00 6.38 8.77
CA HIS A 481 3.09 6.79 7.71
C HIS A 481 1.99 5.76 7.61
N VAL A 482 0.75 6.16 7.81
CA VAL A 482 -0.42 5.27 7.87
C VAL A 482 -1.49 5.77 6.90
N LEU A 483 -2.10 4.85 6.17
CA LEU A 483 -3.32 5.07 5.40
C LEU A 483 -4.44 4.26 6.04
N TYR A 484 -5.56 4.89 6.31
CA TYR A 484 -6.75 4.20 6.81
C TYR A 484 -8.01 4.71 6.12
N MET A 485 -9.09 3.94 6.21
CA MET A 485 -10.41 4.35 5.77
C MET A 485 -11.17 4.95 6.94
N SER A 486 -11.81 6.08 6.71
CA SER A 486 -12.70 6.71 7.67
C SER A 486 -14.12 6.75 7.15
N ASP A 487 -15.03 6.21 7.94
CA ASP A 487 -16.46 6.22 7.72
C ASP A 487 -17.17 6.94 8.87
N ASN A 488 -18.39 7.42 8.65
CA ASN A 488 -19.22 8.02 9.69
C ASN A 488 -20.06 6.99 10.47
N GLU A 489 -20.20 5.78 9.93
CA GLU A 489 -20.99 4.69 10.49
C GLU A 489 -20.11 3.43 10.64
N PRO A 490 -20.25 2.67 11.74
CA PRO A 490 -19.58 1.40 11.91
C PRO A 490 -20.16 0.32 10.99
N GLY A 491 -19.29 -0.59 10.50
CA GLY A 491 -19.71 -1.72 9.67
C GLY A 491 -19.28 -1.60 8.21
N ILE A 492 -19.84 -2.44 7.35
CA ILE A 492 -19.52 -2.53 5.93
C ILE A 492 -20.78 -2.75 5.10
N ALA A 493 -21.15 -1.77 4.26
CA ALA A 493 -22.31 -1.88 3.37
C ALA A 493 -22.17 -3.04 2.36
N VAL A 494 -20.95 -3.33 1.89
CA VAL A 494 -20.65 -4.46 0.97
C VAL A 494 -21.04 -5.80 1.60
N SER A 495 -20.94 -5.95 2.91
CA SER A 495 -21.31 -7.18 3.62
C SER A 495 -22.79 -7.24 4.01
N GLY A 496 -23.57 -6.21 3.65
CA GLY A 496 -24.99 -6.10 4.05
C GLY A 496 -25.16 -5.88 5.54
N ASP A 497 -24.19 -5.25 6.17
CA ASP A 497 -24.22 -4.80 7.56
C ASP A 497 -25.14 -3.57 7.71
N GLN A 498 -25.28 -3.01 8.92
CA GLN A 498 -26.17 -1.87 9.16
C GLN A 498 -25.67 -0.54 8.57
N ASP A 499 -24.44 -0.52 8.05
CA ASP A 499 -23.87 0.63 7.37
C ASP A 499 -24.54 0.88 6.00
N PRO A 500 -25.08 2.10 5.74
CA PRO A 500 -25.57 2.45 4.42
C PRO A 500 -24.41 2.77 3.45
N ALA A 501 -24.52 2.27 2.20
CA ALA A 501 -23.52 2.55 1.17
C ALA A 501 -23.30 4.07 0.97
N GLY A 502 -22.17 4.56 1.37
CA GLY A 502 -21.78 5.97 1.46
C GLY A 502 -20.51 6.35 0.72
N VAL A 503 -19.97 7.50 1.07
CA VAL A 503 -18.63 7.96 0.66
C VAL A 503 -17.70 7.84 1.85
N ASN A 504 -16.77 6.91 1.77
CA ASN A 504 -15.74 6.69 2.76
C ASN A 504 -14.48 7.48 2.39
N LYS A 505 -13.82 8.07 3.38
CA LYS A 505 -12.63 8.88 3.17
C LYS A 505 -11.38 8.02 3.30
N MET A 506 -10.44 8.20 2.37
CA MET A 506 -9.10 7.64 2.51
C MET A 506 -8.20 8.69 3.12
N VAL A 507 -7.71 8.41 4.31
CA VAL A 507 -7.01 9.37 5.16
C VAL A 507 -5.58 8.90 5.37
N TYR A 508 -4.66 9.78 5.00
CA TYR A 508 -3.26 9.64 5.34
C TYR A 508 -2.98 10.31 6.69
N LEU A 509 -2.30 9.60 7.56
CA LEU A 509 -1.85 10.08 8.87
C LEU A 509 -0.33 9.95 8.96
N LYS A 510 0.32 10.99 9.45
CA LYS A 510 1.75 10.99 9.77
C LYS A 510 1.92 11.22 11.28
N GLU A 511 2.40 10.21 12.00
CA GLU A 511 2.62 10.29 13.45
C GLU A 511 4.12 10.22 13.77
N ASN A 512 4.59 11.18 14.58
CA ASN A 512 6.02 11.25 14.97
C ASN A 512 6.40 10.05 15.86
N VAL A 513 7.52 9.41 15.55
CA VAL A 513 8.05 8.29 16.34
C VAL A 513 8.39 8.70 17.80
N GLU A 514 8.68 9.97 18.06
CA GLU A 514 8.93 10.49 19.42
C GLU A 514 7.70 10.42 20.35
N ARG A 515 6.51 10.20 19.78
CA ARG A 515 5.27 10.04 20.57
C ARG A 515 5.19 8.68 21.28
N PHE A 516 5.94 7.69 20.80
CA PHE A 516 5.97 6.38 21.44
C PHE A 516 6.90 6.41 22.65
N ASP A 517 6.34 6.13 23.81
CA ASP A 517 7.10 6.05 25.06
C ASP A 517 8.08 4.88 25.06
N THR A 518 9.03 4.91 26.01
CA THR A 518 9.90 3.77 26.27
C THR A 518 9.05 2.53 26.57
N ALA A 519 9.52 1.38 26.10
CA ALA A 519 8.86 0.09 26.25
C ALA A 519 8.41 -0.18 27.69
N THR A 520 7.13 -0.51 27.84
CA THR A 520 6.49 -0.79 29.15
C THR A 520 5.79 -2.14 29.19
N ILE A 521 5.62 -2.81 28.02
CA ILE A 521 4.98 -4.11 27.88
C ILE A 521 6.04 -5.11 27.45
N CYS A 522 6.25 -6.14 28.26
CA CYS A 522 7.06 -7.29 27.88
C CYS A 522 6.11 -8.47 27.73
N PRO A 523 5.86 -8.94 26.50
CA PRO A 523 5.05 -10.11 26.29
C PRO A 523 5.77 -11.33 26.92
N THR A 524 5.10 -11.99 27.86
CA THR A 524 5.59 -13.18 28.55
C THR A 524 4.50 -14.24 28.60
N GLY A 525 4.91 -15.48 28.75
CA GLY A 525 4.03 -16.62 28.90
C GLY A 525 4.74 -17.76 29.60
N ILE A 526 4.01 -18.80 29.95
CA ILE A 526 4.55 -20.04 30.49
C ILE A 526 3.87 -21.23 29.83
N ILE A 527 4.66 -22.15 29.31
CA ILE A 527 4.22 -23.32 28.58
C ILE A 527 4.72 -24.59 29.24
N GLY A 528 4.05 -25.68 28.99
CA GLY A 528 4.37 -27.01 29.45
C GLY A 528 3.12 -27.82 29.79
N ASP A 529 3.26 -29.13 29.77
CA ASP A 529 2.17 -30.03 30.18
C ASP A 529 1.75 -29.76 31.62
N THR A 530 0.44 -29.78 31.88
CA THR A 530 -0.11 -29.55 33.23
C THR A 530 -0.45 -30.83 33.96
N LEU A 531 -0.42 -31.97 33.30
CA LEU A 531 -0.69 -33.28 33.87
C LEU A 531 0.59 -34.08 33.99
N LEU A 532 0.88 -34.65 35.18
CA LEU A 532 2.07 -35.39 35.44
C LEU A 532 1.75 -36.79 35.97
N CYS A 533 2.31 -37.81 35.37
CA CYS A 533 2.41 -39.15 35.96
C CYS A 533 3.47 -39.15 37.07
N LEU A 534 3.11 -39.57 38.27
CA LEU A 534 4.03 -39.65 39.37
C LEU A 534 5.27 -40.52 39.06
N GLY A 535 6.45 -39.97 39.25
CA GLY A 535 7.73 -40.58 38.90
C GLY A 535 8.24 -40.19 37.49
N GLY A 536 7.45 -39.48 36.71
CA GLY A 536 7.88 -38.87 35.45
C GLY A 536 8.30 -37.41 35.65
N GLN A 537 8.35 -36.66 34.53
CA GLN A 537 8.62 -35.24 34.51
C GLN A 537 7.80 -34.57 33.41
N VAL A 538 7.53 -33.29 33.57
CA VAL A 538 7.05 -32.39 32.51
C VAL A 538 8.08 -31.28 32.37
N ASP A 539 8.36 -30.93 31.12
CA ASP A 539 9.20 -29.77 30.80
C ASP A 539 8.34 -28.51 30.76
N VAL A 540 8.78 -27.50 31.48
CA VAL A 540 8.11 -26.21 31.59
C VAL A 540 9.07 -25.13 31.15
N GLN A 541 8.63 -24.27 30.27
CA GLN A 541 9.41 -23.17 29.75
C GLN A 541 8.66 -21.84 29.89
N VAL A 542 9.36 -20.77 30.20
CA VAL A 542 8.83 -19.42 30.12
C VAL A 542 9.21 -18.79 28.78
N LEU A 543 8.26 -18.07 28.19
CA LEU A 543 8.40 -17.30 26.96
C LEU A 543 8.70 -15.85 27.32
N GLY A 544 9.33 -15.13 26.37
CA GLY A 544 9.68 -13.72 26.48
C GLY A 544 11.17 -13.49 26.80
N CYS A 545 11.59 -12.24 26.61
CA CYS A 545 13.00 -11.84 26.74
C CYS A 545 13.32 -11.45 28.19
N ALA A 546 13.95 -12.34 28.93
CA ALA A 546 14.38 -12.05 30.27
C ALA A 546 15.90 -12.18 30.44
N SER A 547 16.49 -11.28 31.22
CA SER A 547 17.91 -11.29 31.55
C SER A 547 18.22 -12.22 32.71
N ALA A 548 17.22 -12.60 33.52
CA ALA A 548 17.36 -13.53 34.64
C ALA A 548 16.03 -14.21 34.98
N TYR A 549 16.13 -15.43 35.46
CA TYR A 549 15.01 -16.27 35.91
C TYR A 549 15.18 -16.72 37.33
N SER A 550 14.09 -16.82 38.08
CA SER A 550 14.05 -17.36 39.42
C SER A 550 12.80 -18.18 39.65
N TRP A 551 12.95 -19.50 39.64
CA TRP A 551 11.86 -20.43 39.85
C TRP A 551 11.69 -20.80 41.32
N THR A 552 10.46 -20.94 41.73
CA THR A 552 10.06 -21.57 42.98
C THR A 552 8.96 -22.61 42.69
N GLY A 553 8.92 -23.69 43.48
CA GLY A 553 7.94 -24.75 43.26
C GLY A 553 7.77 -25.68 44.45
N PRO A 554 7.04 -26.79 44.29
CA PRO A 554 6.77 -27.75 45.32
C PRO A 554 8.03 -28.33 45.95
N SER A 555 7.95 -28.69 47.24
CA SER A 555 9.04 -29.30 48.00
C SER A 555 10.33 -28.45 48.07
N GLY A 556 10.24 -27.13 47.87
CA GLY A 556 11.37 -26.22 47.88
C GLY A 556 12.19 -26.22 46.61
N PHE A 557 11.58 -26.60 45.47
CA PHE A 557 12.18 -26.53 44.13
C PHE A 557 12.63 -25.08 43.81
N THR A 558 13.84 -24.94 43.27
CA THR A 558 14.35 -23.68 42.73
C THR A 558 15.21 -23.92 41.49
N ALA A 559 15.14 -23.00 40.52
CA ALA A 559 15.97 -22.98 39.31
C ALA A 559 16.18 -21.56 38.81
N THR A 560 17.13 -21.36 37.88
CA THR A 560 17.48 -20.04 37.30
C THR A 560 17.61 -20.08 35.77
N THR A 561 17.02 -21.08 35.14
CA THR A 561 17.01 -21.28 33.68
C THR A 561 15.66 -20.87 33.07
N ALA A 562 15.60 -20.59 31.79
CA ALA A 562 14.35 -20.30 31.09
C ALA A 562 13.39 -21.51 31.12
N SER A 563 13.92 -22.72 31.12
CA SER A 563 13.17 -23.97 31.17
C SER A 563 13.58 -24.82 32.41
N ILE A 564 12.63 -25.61 32.87
CA ILE A 564 12.80 -26.56 34.00
C ILE A 564 12.12 -27.88 33.70
N SER A 565 12.56 -28.96 34.32
CA SER A 565 11.83 -30.23 34.36
C SER A 565 11.12 -30.36 35.72
N ALA A 566 9.79 -30.23 35.70
CA ALA A 566 8.97 -30.38 36.91
C ALA A 566 8.70 -31.86 37.22
N THR A 567 9.07 -32.34 38.41
CA THR A 567 8.92 -33.73 38.80
C THR A 567 7.94 -33.95 39.94
N ALA A 568 7.28 -32.89 40.40
CA ALA A 568 6.32 -32.92 41.49
C ALA A 568 5.05 -32.11 41.09
N VAL A 569 3.91 -32.57 41.57
CA VAL A 569 2.63 -31.85 41.42
C VAL A 569 2.60 -30.62 42.32
N GLY A 570 1.96 -29.57 41.84
CA GLY A 570 1.80 -28.30 42.53
C GLY A 570 2.14 -27.09 41.63
N THR A 571 2.08 -25.91 42.20
CA THR A 571 2.33 -24.67 41.45
C THR A 571 3.82 -24.39 41.36
N TYR A 572 4.29 -24.18 40.15
CA TYR A 572 5.62 -23.62 39.86
C TYR A 572 5.45 -22.17 39.45
N THR A 573 6.29 -21.31 39.99
CA THR A 573 6.28 -19.88 39.73
C THR A 573 7.66 -19.46 39.26
N CYS A 574 7.71 -18.80 38.12
CA CYS A 574 8.92 -18.15 37.62
C CYS A 574 8.80 -16.64 37.77
N THR A 575 9.77 -16.05 38.45
CA THR A 575 9.97 -14.61 38.47
C THR A 575 11.11 -14.25 37.50
N MET A 576 10.81 -13.43 36.52
CA MET A 576 11.71 -13.01 35.45
C MET A 576 12.13 -11.55 35.64
N THR A 577 13.37 -11.22 35.30
CA THR A 577 13.82 -9.84 35.14
C THR A 577 13.85 -9.50 33.68
N THR A 578 12.95 -8.64 33.23
CA THR A 578 12.81 -8.19 31.85
C THR A 578 13.17 -6.70 31.71
N ALA A 579 13.15 -6.16 30.52
CA ALA A 579 13.29 -4.72 30.24
C ALA A 579 12.19 -3.89 30.92
N CYS A 580 11.00 -4.46 31.09
CA CYS A 580 9.86 -3.83 31.78
C CYS A 580 9.86 -4.01 33.29
N GLY A 581 10.94 -4.55 33.90
CA GLY A 581 11.02 -4.84 35.30
C GLY A 581 10.78 -6.32 35.62
N THR A 582 10.22 -6.60 36.80
CA THR A 582 10.00 -7.98 37.24
C THR A 582 8.64 -8.48 36.82
N GLN A 583 8.62 -9.58 36.06
CA GLN A 583 7.40 -10.30 35.63
C GLN A 583 7.32 -11.64 36.37
N THR A 584 6.11 -12.17 36.53
CA THR A 584 5.90 -13.43 37.22
C THR A 584 4.86 -14.27 36.50
N GLU A 585 5.26 -15.49 36.08
CA GLU A 585 4.40 -16.47 35.45
C GLU A 585 4.21 -17.68 36.35
N THR A 586 3.07 -18.36 36.25
CA THR A 586 2.75 -19.52 37.06
C THR A 586 2.11 -20.64 36.26
N ILE A 587 2.54 -21.88 36.54
CA ILE A 587 1.89 -23.07 35.99
C ILE A 587 1.59 -24.03 37.14
N ASN A 588 0.41 -24.69 37.06
CA ASN A 588 0.01 -25.66 38.08
C ASN A 588 0.04 -27.07 37.51
N ILE A 589 0.97 -27.90 37.98
CA ILE A 589 1.10 -29.28 37.58
C ILE A 589 0.21 -30.15 38.48
N VAL A 590 -0.64 -30.96 37.88
CA VAL A 590 -1.64 -31.80 38.54
C VAL A 590 -1.28 -33.29 38.32
N GLU A 591 -1.56 -34.13 39.30
CA GLU A 591 -1.38 -35.58 39.14
C GLU A 591 -2.40 -36.13 38.15
N PHE A 592 -1.90 -36.88 37.16
CA PHE A 592 -2.77 -37.64 36.31
C PHE A 592 -3.27 -38.91 37.02
N THR A 593 -4.56 -38.97 37.30
CA THR A 593 -5.21 -40.10 37.99
C THR A 593 -6.12 -40.92 37.12
N GLY A 594 -6.15 -40.64 35.83
CA GLY A 594 -7.00 -41.35 34.84
C GLY A 594 -6.58 -42.81 34.65
N THR A 595 -7.52 -43.70 34.50
CA THR A 595 -7.32 -45.13 34.19
C THR A 595 -7.51 -45.44 32.71
N ASN A 596 -7.96 -44.46 31.91
CA ASN A 596 -8.06 -44.54 30.47
C ASN A 596 -6.70 -44.30 29.84
N GLY A 597 -6.50 -44.72 28.60
CA GLY A 597 -5.33 -44.32 27.81
C GLY A 597 -5.30 -42.78 27.62
N PRO A 598 -4.10 -42.17 27.45
CA PRO A 598 -3.96 -40.76 27.18
C PRO A 598 -4.49 -40.43 25.79
N ASP A 599 -4.98 -39.21 25.59
CA ASP A 599 -5.23 -38.66 24.28
C ASP A 599 -3.88 -38.44 23.58
N VAL A 600 -3.77 -38.85 22.32
CA VAL A 600 -2.54 -38.81 21.55
C VAL A 600 -2.87 -38.24 20.17
N ILE A 601 -2.20 -37.13 19.82
CA ILE A 601 -2.31 -36.53 18.49
C ILE A 601 -0.99 -36.78 17.75
N MET A 602 -1.09 -37.34 16.51
CA MET A 602 0.07 -37.67 15.73
C MET A 602 0.39 -36.55 14.74
N SER A 603 1.66 -36.13 14.70
CA SER A 603 2.16 -35.19 13.71
C SER A 603 3.42 -35.70 13.04
N ALA A 604 3.74 -35.19 11.84
CA ALA A 604 4.98 -35.56 11.14
C ALA A 604 5.54 -34.32 10.40
N THR A 605 6.87 -34.30 10.26
CA THR A 605 7.54 -33.20 9.50
C THR A 605 7.19 -33.24 8.01
N VAL A 606 6.94 -34.42 7.44
CA VAL A 606 6.36 -34.60 6.10
C VAL A 606 5.42 -35.81 6.11
N ASN A 607 4.27 -35.69 5.44
CA ASN A 607 3.24 -36.72 5.37
C ASN A 607 3.37 -37.61 4.14
N SER A 608 4.22 -37.25 3.19
CA SER A 608 4.50 -38.03 1.97
C SER A 608 5.99 -37.92 1.64
N MET A 609 6.63 -39.08 1.43
CA MET A 609 8.06 -39.13 1.11
C MET A 609 8.42 -40.35 0.31
N CYS A 610 9.54 -40.30 -0.38
CA CYS A 610 10.13 -41.47 -1.02
C CYS A 610 10.99 -42.26 -0.03
N SER A 611 11.16 -43.56 -0.32
CA SER A 611 12.03 -44.42 0.49
C SER A 611 13.47 -43.91 0.46
N GLY A 612 14.03 -43.63 1.63
CA GLY A 612 15.35 -43.04 1.83
C GLY A 612 15.35 -41.60 2.30
N ASP A 613 14.24 -40.90 2.11
CA ASP A 613 14.00 -39.60 2.76
C ASP A 613 13.77 -39.76 4.27
N THR A 614 13.67 -38.69 5.00
CA THR A 614 13.44 -38.75 6.45
C THR A 614 12.21 -37.90 6.84
N SER A 615 11.40 -38.47 7.72
CA SER A 615 10.34 -37.77 8.45
C SER A 615 10.45 -38.06 9.94
N VAL A 616 10.15 -37.03 10.76
CA VAL A 616 10.03 -37.20 12.21
C VAL A 616 8.55 -37.24 12.53
N ILE A 617 8.11 -38.36 13.11
CA ILE A 617 6.75 -38.58 13.60
C ILE A 617 6.76 -38.31 15.09
N THR A 618 5.86 -37.47 15.61
CA THR A 618 5.73 -37.13 17.03
C THR A 618 4.35 -37.53 17.54
N ALA A 619 4.31 -38.16 18.70
CA ALA A 619 3.08 -38.45 19.44
C ALA A 619 2.88 -37.33 20.49
N ASN A 620 2.07 -36.34 20.12
CA ASN A 620 1.78 -35.20 20.97
C ASN A 620 0.76 -35.61 22.04
N THR A 621 1.03 -35.23 23.28
CA THR A 621 0.18 -35.50 24.46
C THR A 621 0.23 -34.33 25.42
N THR A 622 -0.81 -34.16 26.21
CA THR A 622 -0.89 -33.14 27.27
C THR A 622 -0.51 -33.66 28.66
N ILE A 623 0.09 -34.85 28.73
CA ILE A 623 0.45 -35.53 29.98
C ILE A 623 1.93 -35.86 29.94
N GLY A 624 2.69 -35.39 30.94
CA GLY A 624 4.10 -35.74 31.09
C GLY A 624 4.32 -37.07 31.79
N GLY A 625 5.47 -37.70 31.52
CA GLY A 625 5.89 -38.93 32.16
C GLY A 625 5.22 -40.21 31.60
N LEU A 626 4.71 -40.17 30.37
CA LEU A 626 4.13 -41.33 29.66
C LEU A 626 5.22 -42.28 29.16
N VAL A 627 4.83 -43.50 28.89
CA VAL A 627 5.69 -44.53 28.24
C VAL A 627 5.26 -44.74 26.82
N TYR A 628 6.19 -44.55 25.89
CA TYR A 628 5.97 -44.74 24.45
C TYR A 628 6.57 -46.04 23.98
N LEU A 629 5.92 -46.70 23.03
CA LEU A 629 6.43 -47.85 22.32
C LEU A 629 5.97 -47.87 20.89
N TRP A 630 6.87 -47.52 19.99
CA TRP A 630 6.63 -47.48 18.55
C TRP A 630 6.66 -48.91 17.95
N SER A 631 5.99 -49.06 16.82
CA SER A 631 5.99 -50.29 16.05
C SER A 631 7.39 -50.69 15.56
N ALA A 632 7.57 -51.94 15.20
CA ALA A 632 8.88 -52.51 14.84
C ALA A 632 9.51 -51.82 13.61
N ASN A 633 8.69 -51.36 12.65
CA ASN A 633 9.13 -50.63 11.47
C ASN A 633 9.63 -49.20 11.79
N ALA A 634 9.26 -48.68 12.93
CA ALA A 634 9.83 -47.47 13.52
C ALA A 634 10.96 -47.77 14.52
N GLY A 635 11.58 -48.98 14.44
CA GLY A 635 12.70 -49.38 15.29
C GLY A 635 12.32 -49.75 16.72
N ALA A 636 11.03 -49.91 17.07
CA ALA A 636 10.52 -50.12 18.42
C ALA A 636 11.04 -49.07 19.41
N ALA A 637 11.12 -47.81 18.97
CA ALA A 637 11.59 -46.69 19.78
C ALA A 637 10.67 -46.46 20.99
N THR A 638 11.24 -45.88 22.06
CA THR A 638 10.52 -45.57 23.31
C THR A 638 10.52 -44.07 23.62
N THR A 639 10.84 -43.28 22.64
CA THR A 639 10.81 -41.79 22.71
C THR A 639 9.47 -41.28 22.22
N GLN A 640 9.10 -40.04 22.62
CA GLN A 640 7.89 -39.39 22.14
C GLN A 640 7.89 -39.20 20.61
N SER A 641 9.05 -38.93 20.04
CA SER A 641 9.23 -38.79 18.58
C SER A 641 10.13 -39.91 18.03
N VAL A 642 9.92 -40.26 16.73
CA VAL A 642 10.74 -41.20 16.01
C VAL A 642 11.04 -40.71 14.60
N THR A 643 12.28 -40.88 14.14
CA THR A 643 12.68 -40.63 12.76
C THR A 643 12.47 -41.85 11.92
N VAL A 644 11.71 -41.75 10.83
CA VAL A 644 11.42 -42.80 9.88
C VAL A 644 12.02 -42.50 8.52
N THR A 645 12.38 -43.53 7.74
CA THR A 645 13.10 -43.41 6.47
C THR A 645 12.37 -44.09 5.29
N ALA A 646 11.14 -44.48 5.48
CA ALA A 646 10.35 -45.14 4.43
C ALA A 646 8.86 -44.80 4.58
N PRO A 647 8.12 -44.71 3.50
CA PRO A 647 6.65 -44.67 3.55
C PRO A 647 6.09 -45.88 4.29
N GLY A 648 4.95 -45.69 4.92
CA GLY A 648 4.30 -46.80 5.67
C GLY A 648 3.46 -46.28 6.82
N THR A 649 2.71 -47.17 7.46
CA THR A 649 1.96 -46.89 8.67
C THR A 649 2.80 -47.22 9.91
N TYR A 650 2.90 -46.27 10.81
CA TYR A 650 3.66 -46.34 12.05
C TYR A 650 2.72 -46.20 13.24
N ASP A 651 2.73 -47.23 14.09
CA ASP A 651 1.88 -47.25 15.29
C ASP A 651 2.70 -46.88 16.52
N VAL A 652 2.11 -46.13 17.42
CA VAL A 652 2.65 -45.88 18.75
C VAL A 652 1.67 -46.36 19.82
N THR A 653 2.14 -47.09 20.80
CA THR A 653 1.40 -47.35 22.03
C THR A 653 1.88 -46.40 23.09
N VAL A 654 0.99 -45.57 23.59
CA VAL A 654 1.30 -44.62 24.68
C VAL A 654 0.58 -45.05 25.94
N THR A 655 1.32 -45.27 26.99
CA THR A 655 0.80 -45.85 28.23
C THR A 655 0.94 -44.83 29.37
N ALA A 656 -0.16 -44.55 30.05
CA ALA A 656 -0.21 -43.67 31.20
C ALA A 656 0.09 -44.45 32.49
N CYS A 657 0.46 -43.72 33.55
CA CYS A 657 0.80 -44.24 34.90
C CYS A 657 -0.33 -45.06 35.58
N GLY A 658 -1.61 -44.79 35.22
CA GLY A 658 -2.75 -45.58 35.65
C GLY A 658 -2.90 -46.94 34.94
N GLY A 659 -2.02 -47.24 33.97
CA GLY A 659 -2.01 -48.47 33.19
C GLY A 659 -2.94 -48.45 31.97
N GLY A 660 -3.66 -47.36 31.73
CA GLY A 660 -4.40 -47.15 30.51
C GLY A 660 -3.46 -46.93 29.33
N SER A 661 -3.76 -47.46 28.16
CA SER A 661 -2.94 -47.30 26.96
C SER A 661 -3.80 -46.92 25.77
N THR A 662 -3.28 -46.01 24.97
CA THR A 662 -3.83 -45.66 23.63
C THR A 662 -2.88 -46.14 22.55
N VAL A 663 -3.41 -46.63 21.45
CA VAL A 663 -2.63 -46.97 20.25
C VAL A 663 -3.12 -46.05 19.12
N GLU A 664 -2.18 -45.27 18.62
CA GLU A 664 -2.44 -44.40 17.47
C GLU A 664 -1.54 -44.79 16.30
N SER A 665 -2.03 -44.53 15.09
CA SER A 665 -1.39 -44.89 13.84
C SER A 665 -1.22 -43.66 12.96
N PHE A 666 -0.02 -43.48 12.42
CA PHE A 666 0.25 -42.43 11.44
C PHE A 666 0.80 -43.03 10.14
N THR A 667 0.27 -42.59 9.01
CA THR A 667 0.68 -43.11 7.70
C THR A 667 1.45 -42.04 6.93
N ILE A 668 2.71 -42.30 6.65
CA ILE A 668 3.51 -41.57 5.68
C ILE A 668 3.22 -42.19 4.31
N ALA A 669 2.63 -41.44 3.40
CA ALA A 669 2.28 -41.90 2.07
C ALA A 669 3.51 -41.91 1.12
N GLU A 670 3.44 -42.69 0.03
CA GLU A 670 4.29 -42.40 -1.14
C GLU A 670 3.61 -41.31 -1.98
N PRO A 671 4.38 -40.37 -2.58
CA PRO A 671 3.82 -39.47 -3.58
C PRO A 671 3.11 -40.26 -4.68
N SER A 672 1.88 -39.88 -4.99
CA SER A 672 1.03 -40.59 -5.97
C SER A 672 1.00 -39.89 -7.33
N GLU A 673 1.62 -38.77 -7.45
CA GLU A 673 1.62 -37.93 -8.68
C GLU A 673 3.05 -37.64 -9.16
N ASP A 674 3.17 -37.28 -10.45
CA ASP A 674 4.43 -36.88 -11.04
C ASP A 674 4.95 -35.62 -10.34
N PRO A 675 6.28 -35.55 -10.06
CA PRO A 675 6.86 -34.37 -9.43
C PRO A 675 6.70 -33.14 -10.33
N VAL A 676 6.47 -31.99 -9.73
CA VAL A 676 6.44 -30.73 -10.48
C VAL A 676 7.87 -30.23 -10.68
N GLY A 677 8.34 -30.19 -11.93
CA GLY A 677 9.65 -29.68 -12.29
C GLY A 677 9.56 -28.21 -12.67
N ILE A 678 10.24 -27.33 -11.93
CA ILE A 678 10.37 -25.91 -12.28
C ILE A 678 11.86 -25.58 -12.39
N ILE A 679 12.29 -25.06 -13.55
CA ILE A 679 13.66 -24.58 -13.77
C ILE A 679 13.67 -23.07 -13.57
N ILE A 680 14.57 -22.61 -12.71
CA ILE A 680 14.82 -21.19 -12.44
C ILE A 680 16.25 -20.83 -12.79
N GLY A 681 16.51 -19.57 -13.09
CA GLY A 681 17.84 -19.04 -13.44
C GLY A 681 17.68 -17.82 -14.33
N ASP A 682 18.78 -17.19 -14.64
CA ASP A 682 18.78 -16.08 -15.59
C ASP A 682 18.62 -16.63 -17.01
N LEU A 683 17.58 -16.20 -17.70
CA LEU A 683 17.22 -16.72 -19.03
C LEU A 683 17.77 -15.88 -20.18
N SER A 684 18.56 -14.85 -19.87
CA SER A 684 19.34 -14.07 -20.85
C SER A 684 20.79 -14.06 -20.43
N ILE A 685 21.70 -14.37 -21.36
CA ILE A 685 23.13 -14.40 -21.08
C ILE A 685 23.90 -13.50 -22.03
N CYS A 686 24.91 -12.85 -21.47
CA CYS A 686 25.88 -12.08 -22.23
C CYS A 686 26.84 -12.97 -22.98
N PRO A 687 27.35 -12.56 -24.14
CA PRO A 687 28.33 -13.32 -24.90
C PRO A 687 29.59 -13.60 -24.08
N GLY A 688 29.86 -14.86 -23.82
CA GLY A 688 31.05 -15.32 -23.07
C GLY A 688 30.83 -15.47 -21.57
N GLU A 689 29.69 -15.14 -21.07
CA GLU A 689 29.26 -15.36 -19.68
C GLU A 689 28.48 -16.68 -19.54
N SER A 690 28.08 -16.99 -18.33
CA SER A 690 27.32 -18.20 -18.02
C SER A 690 26.25 -17.92 -16.98
N THR A 691 25.12 -18.58 -17.10
CA THR A 691 24.07 -18.62 -16.08
C THR A 691 23.97 -19.99 -15.44
N THR A 692 23.44 -20.03 -14.21
CA THR A 692 23.14 -21.27 -13.52
C THR A 692 21.64 -21.50 -13.54
N LEU A 693 21.24 -22.60 -14.18
CA LEU A 693 19.87 -23.10 -14.17
C LEU A 693 19.69 -24.07 -13.01
N THR A 694 18.69 -23.87 -12.18
CA THR A 694 18.40 -24.70 -10.99
C THR A 694 16.99 -25.20 -11.08
N VAL A 695 16.79 -26.50 -10.85
CA VAL A 695 15.48 -27.11 -10.64
C VAL A 695 15.13 -27.00 -9.17
N LEU A 696 13.89 -26.59 -8.84
CA LEU A 696 13.41 -26.61 -7.47
C LEU A 696 13.44 -28.04 -6.92
N GLU A 697 13.94 -28.21 -5.69
CA GLU A 697 14.08 -29.52 -5.07
C GLU A 697 12.72 -30.16 -4.87
N VAL A 698 12.63 -31.46 -5.18
CA VAL A 698 11.48 -32.29 -4.85
C VAL A 698 11.95 -33.45 -3.96
N SER A 699 11.12 -33.87 -3.02
CA SER A 699 11.42 -34.94 -2.09
C SER A 699 11.75 -36.22 -2.85
N GLY A 700 12.90 -36.85 -2.52
CA GLY A 700 13.39 -38.03 -3.21
C GLY A 700 13.73 -37.84 -4.68
N GLY A 701 13.92 -36.60 -5.12
CA GLY A 701 14.11 -36.23 -6.51
C GLY A 701 15.43 -36.67 -7.11
N SER A 702 15.37 -37.17 -8.35
CA SER A 702 16.53 -37.35 -9.21
C SER A 702 16.38 -36.49 -10.47
N TYR A 703 17.48 -35.94 -10.95
CA TYR A 703 17.50 -34.92 -12.01
C TYR A 703 18.37 -35.38 -13.18
N ALA A 704 17.88 -35.25 -14.38
CA ALA A 704 18.62 -35.56 -15.59
C ALA A 704 18.46 -34.45 -16.64
N TRP A 705 19.45 -33.62 -16.74
CA TRP A 705 19.50 -32.49 -17.69
C TRP A 705 19.85 -32.93 -19.11
N SER A 706 19.32 -32.23 -20.08
CA SER A 706 19.64 -32.40 -21.51
C SER A 706 21.13 -32.23 -21.83
N THR A 707 21.89 -31.59 -20.95
CA THR A 707 23.34 -31.43 -21.01
C THR A 707 24.11 -32.62 -20.42
N GLY A 708 23.43 -33.58 -19.79
CA GLY A 708 24.02 -34.72 -19.08
C GLY A 708 24.32 -34.46 -17.61
N GLY A 709 23.94 -33.29 -17.05
CA GLY A 709 24.00 -32.99 -15.61
C GLY A 709 22.99 -33.86 -14.82
N THR A 710 23.32 -34.19 -13.57
CA THR A 710 22.45 -34.98 -12.68
C THR A 710 22.18 -34.33 -11.31
N GLY A 711 22.66 -33.10 -11.11
CA GLY A 711 22.38 -32.31 -9.92
C GLY A 711 21.11 -31.48 -10.08
N THR A 712 20.70 -30.82 -8.98
CA THR A 712 19.62 -29.84 -9.00
C THR A 712 19.94 -28.62 -9.87
N SER A 713 21.23 -28.37 -10.19
CA SER A 713 21.63 -27.23 -11.01
C SER A 713 22.66 -27.60 -12.08
N ILE A 714 22.67 -26.82 -13.15
CA ILE A 714 23.68 -26.83 -14.19
C ILE A 714 24.11 -25.41 -14.52
N THR A 715 25.39 -25.24 -14.90
CA THR A 715 25.87 -23.98 -15.46
C THR A 715 25.92 -24.07 -16.98
N VAL A 716 25.30 -23.12 -17.67
CA VAL A 716 25.24 -23.07 -19.13
C VAL A 716 25.81 -21.73 -19.62
N ASN A 717 26.54 -21.77 -20.76
CA ASN A 717 27.21 -20.62 -21.32
C ASN A 717 26.85 -20.36 -22.79
N SER A 718 25.73 -20.89 -23.23
CA SER A 718 25.21 -20.70 -24.58
C SER A 718 23.71 -20.62 -24.59
N ALA A 719 23.17 -19.77 -25.45
CA ALA A 719 21.74 -19.74 -25.73
C ALA A 719 21.26 -21.11 -26.25
N GLY A 720 20.09 -21.53 -25.81
CA GLY A 720 19.54 -22.84 -26.19
C GLY A 720 18.38 -23.23 -25.29
N THR A 721 17.76 -24.33 -25.64
CA THR A 721 16.70 -24.93 -24.83
C THR A 721 17.28 -26.01 -23.94
N TYR A 722 17.05 -25.91 -22.65
CA TYR A 722 17.52 -26.82 -21.62
C TYR A 722 16.33 -27.51 -20.98
N THR A 723 16.39 -28.82 -20.92
CA THR A 723 15.34 -29.65 -20.32
C THR A 723 15.91 -30.42 -19.15
N CYS A 724 15.21 -30.48 -18.04
CA CYS A 724 15.50 -31.37 -16.94
C CYS A 724 14.35 -32.37 -16.77
N ASN A 725 14.63 -33.62 -16.81
CA ASN A 725 13.72 -34.65 -16.37
C ASN A 725 13.87 -34.82 -14.87
N VAL A 726 12.81 -34.49 -14.14
CA VAL A 726 12.72 -34.63 -12.69
C VAL A 726 11.92 -35.89 -12.41
N SER A 727 12.47 -36.79 -11.61
CA SER A 727 11.76 -37.98 -11.22
C SER A 727 11.93 -38.27 -9.74
N ASN A 728 10.90 -38.78 -9.12
CA ASN A 728 10.89 -39.32 -7.77
C ASN A 728 10.12 -40.67 -7.77
N CYS A 729 9.79 -41.21 -6.60
CA CYS A 729 9.05 -42.45 -6.49
C CYS A 729 7.59 -42.34 -7.00
N GLY A 730 7.00 -41.16 -7.08
CA GLY A 730 5.65 -40.93 -7.60
C GLY A 730 5.57 -40.96 -9.12
N GLY A 731 6.67 -40.63 -9.82
CA GLY A 731 6.69 -40.61 -11.28
C GLY A 731 7.78 -39.73 -11.86
N SER A 732 7.54 -39.14 -13.04
CA SER A 732 8.54 -38.27 -13.68
C SER A 732 7.89 -37.22 -14.57
N THR A 733 8.43 -36.00 -14.53
CA THR A 733 8.04 -34.88 -15.40
C THR A 733 9.26 -34.27 -16.08
N SER A 734 9.03 -33.52 -17.15
CA SER A 734 10.06 -32.79 -17.87
C SER A 734 9.82 -31.29 -17.79
N ALA A 735 10.71 -30.59 -17.15
CA ALA A 735 10.75 -29.11 -17.18
C ALA A 735 11.65 -28.63 -18.30
N THR A 736 11.26 -27.56 -18.98
CA THR A 736 12.03 -27.02 -20.11
C THR A 736 12.08 -25.49 -20.01
N VAL A 737 13.27 -24.94 -20.23
CA VAL A 737 13.49 -23.50 -20.27
C VAL A 737 14.37 -23.15 -21.47
N THR A 738 14.17 -21.96 -22.02
CA THR A 738 14.99 -21.44 -23.11
C THR A 738 15.80 -20.25 -22.61
N VAL A 739 17.13 -20.41 -22.66
CA VAL A 739 18.08 -19.32 -22.42
C VAL A 739 18.33 -18.61 -23.74
N SER A 740 18.16 -17.29 -23.79
CA SER A 740 18.45 -16.44 -24.94
C SER A 740 19.83 -15.79 -24.79
N ALA A 741 20.46 -15.48 -25.92
CA ALA A 741 21.54 -14.54 -25.89
C ALA A 741 20.97 -13.11 -25.77
N GLU A 742 21.58 -12.29 -24.92
CA GLU A 742 21.22 -10.89 -24.84
C GLU A 742 21.42 -10.22 -26.20
N ALA A 743 20.43 -9.49 -26.65
CA ALA A 743 20.50 -8.77 -27.90
C ALA A 743 21.38 -7.55 -27.76
N LEU A 744 22.19 -7.28 -28.77
CA LEU A 744 22.90 -6.00 -28.86
C LEU A 744 21.88 -4.86 -28.85
N PRO A 745 22.17 -3.79 -28.12
CA PRO A 745 21.27 -2.63 -28.15
C PRO A 745 21.25 -2.05 -29.57
N VAL A 746 20.11 -1.53 -29.98
CA VAL A 746 19.93 -0.80 -31.22
C VAL A 746 19.30 0.53 -30.85
N ALA A 747 20.13 1.54 -30.68
CA ALA A 747 19.69 2.88 -30.31
C ALA A 747 18.72 3.44 -31.34
N ALA A 748 17.59 3.90 -30.90
CA ALA A 748 16.63 4.60 -31.72
C ALA A 748 16.02 5.76 -30.94
N ILE A 749 15.77 6.89 -31.62
CA ILE A 749 15.14 8.06 -31.03
C ILE A 749 13.81 8.32 -31.75
N ASP A 750 12.72 8.37 -31.00
CA ASP A 750 11.44 8.88 -31.48
C ASP A 750 11.26 10.33 -30.98
N ALA A 751 11.27 11.24 -31.93
CA ALA A 751 11.06 12.67 -31.71
C ALA A 751 10.02 13.17 -32.73
N PRO A 752 8.72 13.07 -32.42
CA PRO A 752 7.63 13.38 -33.35
C PRO A 752 7.62 14.85 -33.78
N THR A 753 8.25 15.70 -32.99
CA THR A 753 8.47 17.12 -33.28
C THR A 753 9.90 17.45 -32.85
N ILE A 754 10.66 18.09 -33.76
CA ILE A 754 12.06 18.46 -33.49
C ILE A 754 12.26 19.99 -33.41
N GLU A 755 11.23 20.75 -33.74
CA GLU A 755 11.24 22.22 -33.68
C GLU A 755 9.92 22.72 -33.12
N ILE A 756 9.98 23.64 -32.15
CA ILE A 756 8.84 24.34 -31.57
C ILE A 756 9.22 25.78 -31.23
N CYS A 757 8.22 26.58 -30.92
CA CYS A 757 8.43 27.87 -30.30
C CYS A 757 8.50 27.79 -28.78
N GLU A 758 9.20 28.74 -28.16
CA GLU A 758 9.27 28.92 -26.72
C GLU A 758 7.86 28.93 -26.05
N GLY A 759 7.76 28.36 -24.86
CA GLY A 759 6.52 28.27 -24.08
C GLY A 759 5.92 26.85 -24.04
N THR A 760 6.47 25.92 -24.79
CA THR A 760 6.18 24.48 -24.71
C THR A 760 7.48 23.69 -24.62
N SER A 761 7.42 22.38 -24.40
CA SER A 761 8.61 21.52 -24.29
C SER A 761 8.69 20.56 -25.45
N LEU A 762 9.92 20.30 -25.95
CA LEU A 762 10.25 19.21 -26.87
C LEU A 762 10.64 17.98 -26.09
N THR A 763 10.23 16.82 -26.58
CA THR A 763 10.62 15.53 -26.04
C THR A 763 11.20 14.64 -27.13
N ALA A 764 12.27 13.92 -26.77
CA ALA A 764 12.81 12.83 -27.57
C ALA A 764 12.86 11.59 -26.70
N THR A 765 12.34 10.48 -27.20
CA THR A 765 12.30 9.20 -26.47
C THR A 765 13.29 8.23 -27.08
N ALA A 766 14.26 7.82 -26.30
CA ALA A 766 15.19 6.78 -26.69
C ALA A 766 14.60 5.40 -26.42
N SER A 767 14.97 4.43 -27.25
CA SER A 767 14.60 3.03 -27.11
C SER A 767 15.73 2.13 -27.63
N GLY A 768 15.62 0.82 -27.36
CA GLY A 768 16.54 -0.18 -27.89
C GLY A 768 17.53 -0.77 -26.90
N GLY A 769 17.41 -0.47 -25.60
CA GLY A 769 18.20 -1.05 -24.53
C GLY A 769 17.54 -0.89 -23.16
N SER A 770 18.24 -1.31 -22.12
CA SER A 770 17.81 -1.22 -20.72
C SER A 770 18.32 0.02 -19.99
N GLY A 771 19.45 0.59 -20.43
CA GLY A 771 20.06 1.81 -19.90
C GLY A 771 20.18 2.91 -20.94
N TYR A 772 20.15 4.16 -20.50
CA TYR A 772 20.22 5.34 -21.35
C TYR A 772 21.12 6.39 -20.72
N THR A 773 21.95 7.06 -21.56
CA THR A 773 22.74 8.21 -21.14
C THR A 773 22.80 9.23 -22.27
N TRP A 774 22.20 10.39 -22.04
CA TRP A 774 22.21 11.48 -23.00
C TRP A 774 23.44 12.37 -22.83
N SER A 775 23.88 13.02 -23.90
CA SER A 775 25.04 13.91 -23.91
C SER A 775 24.98 15.07 -22.90
N ASN A 776 23.81 15.42 -22.41
CA ASN A 776 23.58 16.39 -21.32
C ASN A 776 23.68 15.79 -19.92
N GLY A 777 23.93 14.49 -19.78
CA GLY A 777 24.02 13.76 -18.51
C GLY A 777 22.70 13.19 -18.01
N SER A 778 21.59 13.34 -18.74
CA SER A 778 20.32 12.69 -18.38
C SER A 778 20.42 11.17 -18.60
N THR A 779 19.89 10.39 -17.66
CA THR A 779 19.84 8.91 -17.74
C THR A 779 18.41 8.40 -17.97
N SER A 780 17.45 9.27 -18.22
CA SER A 780 16.09 8.90 -18.58
C SER A 780 16.00 8.48 -20.05
N ALA A 781 15.14 7.50 -20.37
CA ALA A 781 14.81 7.22 -21.75
C ALA A 781 14.17 8.43 -22.47
N VAL A 782 13.55 9.34 -21.73
CA VAL A 782 12.94 10.56 -22.27
C VAL A 782 13.81 11.76 -21.94
N LEU A 783 14.29 12.42 -23.00
CA LEU A 783 14.91 13.74 -22.94
C LEU A 783 13.84 14.80 -23.13
N THR A 784 13.81 15.82 -22.28
CA THR A 784 12.90 16.98 -22.39
C THR A 784 13.73 18.25 -22.35
N ILE A 785 13.49 19.16 -23.30
CA ILE A 785 14.03 20.51 -23.29
C ILE A 785 12.89 21.53 -23.34
N SER A 786 13.05 22.68 -22.68
CA SER A 786 11.98 23.67 -22.50
C SER A 786 12.40 25.12 -22.76
N GLN A 787 13.68 25.34 -22.99
CA GLN A 787 14.24 26.68 -23.18
C GLN A 787 15.04 26.79 -24.48
N PRO A 788 15.05 27.91 -25.16
CA PRO A 788 15.87 28.13 -26.37
C PRO A 788 17.36 27.86 -26.17
N SER A 789 17.86 28.12 -24.98
CA SER A 789 19.26 27.87 -24.60
C SER A 789 19.63 26.39 -24.50
N GLU A 790 18.65 25.52 -24.45
CA GLU A 790 18.80 24.06 -24.45
C GLU A 790 18.75 23.48 -25.87
N SER A 791 18.50 24.29 -26.89
CA SER A 791 18.51 23.84 -28.29
C SER A 791 19.88 23.29 -28.67
N GLY A 792 19.93 22.15 -29.35
CA GLY A 792 21.19 21.52 -29.77
C GLY A 792 21.03 20.09 -30.24
N THR A 793 22.14 19.50 -30.61
CA THR A 793 22.23 18.08 -30.97
C THR A 793 22.51 17.28 -29.69
N TYR A 794 21.67 16.30 -29.45
CA TYR A 794 21.78 15.38 -28.34
C TYR A 794 22.08 13.98 -28.88
N THR A 795 23.10 13.36 -28.30
CA THR A 795 23.41 11.95 -28.54
C THR A 795 22.91 11.16 -27.35
N VAL A 796 22.23 10.06 -27.59
CA VAL A 796 21.93 9.06 -26.55
C VAL A 796 22.85 7.87 -26.73
N THR A 797 23.47 7.41 -25.65
CA THR A 797 24.08 6.10 -25.54
C THR A 797 23.08 5.17 -24.89
N VAL A 798 22.75 4.10 -25.58
CA VAL A 798 21.81 3.07 -25.13
C VAL A 798 22.62 1.85 -24.76
N THR A 799 22.43 1.30 -23.57
CA THR A 799 23.13 0.11 -23.08
C THR A 799 22.15 -1.03 -22.84
N ASN A 800 22.61 -2.28 -23.05
CA ASN A 800 21.92 -3.47 -22.59
C ASN A 800 22.44 -3.92 -21.21
N ASP A 801 21.88 -4.97 -20.65
CA ASP A 801 22.30 -5.52 -19.35
C ASP A 801 23.71 -6.15 -19.39
N CYS A 802 24.25 -6.37 -20.58
CA CYS A 802 25.63 -6.81 -20.82
C CYS A 802 26.66 -5.68 -20.84
N GLY A 803 26.19 -4.44 -20.84
CA GLY A 803 27.08 -3.28 -20.98
C GLY A 803 27.54 -2.99 -22.41
N ASP A 804 26.95 -3.67 -23.44
CA ASP A 804 27.12 -3.27 -24.82
C ASP A 804 26.43 -1.94 -25.07
N GLU A 805 26.99 -1.13 -25.96
CA GLU A 805 26.53 0.24 -26.22
C GLU A 805 26.20 0.45 -27.69
N ASP A 806 25.18 1.24 -27.96
CA ASP A 806 24.89 1.82 -29.27
C ASP A 806 24.46 3.27 -29.12
N THR A 807 24.61 4.08 -30.15
CA THR A 807 24.34 5.52 -30.03
C THR A 807 23.52 6.03 -31.21
N GLU A 808 22.64 6.97 -30.93
CA GLU A 808 21.81 7.70 -31.92
C GLU A 808 21.78 9.18 -31.57
N GLU A 809 21.55 10.03 -32.59
CA GLU A 809 21.54 11.48 -32.44
C GLU A 809 20.24 12.11 -32.88
N VAL A 810 19.85 13.18 -32.19
CA VAL A 810 18.70 14.03 -32.55
C VAL A 810 19.05 15.49 -32.36
N THR A 811 18.66 16.35 -33.29
CA THR A 811 18.75 17.80 -33.11
C THR A 811 17.37 18.35 -32.76
N LEU A 812 17.30 19.01 -31.59
CA LEU A 812 16.07 19.62 -31.06
C LEU A 812 16.26 21.13 -31.02
N THR A 813 15.28 21.87 -31.52
CA THR A 813 15.34 23.32 -31.63
C THR A 813 14.11 23.97 -31.00
N ILE A 814 14.35 24.88 -30.04
CA ILE A 814 13.31 25.76 -29.51
C ILE A 814 13.63 27.18 -29.99
N HIS A 815 12.77 27.70 -30.81
CA HIS A 815 12.90 29.06 -31.31
C HIS A 815 12.43 30.06 -30.25
N GLU A 816 13.18 31.14 -30.08
CA GLU A 816 12.76 32.21 -29.19
C GLU A 816 11.47 32.85 -29.69
N THR A 817 10.56 33.15 -28.78
CA THR A 817 9.36 33.89 -29.11
C THR A 817 9.71 35.35 -29.44
N PRO A 818 9.37 35.85 -30.62
CA PRO A 818 9.65 37.23 -30.98
C PRO A 818 9.08 38.22 -29.97
N ALA A 819 9.81 39.29 -29.66
CA ALA A 819 9.32 40.33 -28.75
C ALA A 819 8.06 40.98 -29.35
N ALA A 820 7.15 41.40 -28.48
CA ALA A 820 5.95 42.14 -28.88
C ALA A 820 6.33 43.34 -29.79
N PRO A 821 5.70 43.50 -30.96
CA PRO A 821 5.95 44.63 -31.83
C PRO A 821 5.70 45.99 -31.10
N SER A 822 6.51 46.99 -31.36
CA SER A 822 6.13 48.36 -31.04
C SER A 822 5.61 48.99 -32.32
N ILE A 823 4.51 49.76 -32.23
CA ILE A 823 3.90 50.40 -33.39
C ILE A 823 4.24 51.87 -33.36
N THR A 824 4.65 52.43 -34.51
CA THR A 824 4.83 53.86 -34.71
C THR A 824 3.90 54.33 -35.82
N TYR A 825 3.45 55.62 -35.73
CA TYR A 825 2.58 56.26 -36.73
C TYR A 825 3.30 57.49 -37.29
N ASP A 826 3.34 57.60 -38.63
CA ASP A 826 4.05 58.70 -39.33
C ASP A 826 3.11 59.71 -39.97
N GLY A 827 1.83 59.63 -39.67
CA GLY A 827 0.79 60.51 -40.32
C GLY A 827 0.10 59.86 -41.55
N THR A 828 0.68 58.81 -42.14
CA THR A 828 0.18 58.10 -43.27
C THR A 828 -0.02 56.61 -43.08
N GLN A 829 0.78 56.01 -42.26
CA GLN A 829 0.74 54.56 -41.97
C GLN A 829 1.23 54.24 -40.59
N TYR A 830 0.83 53.05 -40.07
CA TYR A 830 1.35 52.44 -38.86
C TYR A 830 2.46 51.47 -39.26
N THR A 831 3.57 51.51 -38.54
CA THR A 831 4.74 50.68 -38.84
C THR A 831 5.10 49.85 -37.58
N SER A 832 5.20 48.57 -37.75
CA SER A 832 5.70 47.63 -36.71
C SER A 832 7.22 47.70 -36.65
N SER A 833 7.78 47.62 -35.43
CA SER A 833 9.22 47.53 -35.21
C SER A 833 9.82 46.21 -35.69
N GLN A 834 9.03 45.18 -35.86
CA GLN A 834 9.51 43.90 -36.37
C GLN A 834 9.67 43.98 -37.90
N THR A 835 10.88 43.72 -38.39
CA THR A 835 11.22 43.90 -39.82
C THR A 835 11.74 42.61 -40.47
N GLY A 836 11.66 41.46 -39.75
CA GLY A 836 12.04 40.15 -40.29
C GLY A 836 11.15 39.65 -41.44
N GLY A 837 11.49 38.54 -42.04
CA GLY A 837 10.77 37.93 -43.16
C GLY A 837 9.42 37.29 -42.80
N GLY A 838 8.99 37.37 -41.55
CA GLY A 838 7.74 36.83 -41.04
C GLY A 838 6.49 37.62 -41.48
N THR A 839 5.36 37.32 -40.90
CA THR A 839 4.05 37.91 -41.24
C THR A 839 3.50 38.73 -40.09
N HIS A 840 2.79 39.78 -40.42
CA HIS A 840 2.11 40.64 -39.44
C HIS A 840 0.60 40.47 -39.54
N GLN A 841 -0.02 40.42 -38.38
CA GLN A 841 -1.48 40.47 -38.25
C GLN A 841 -1.87 41.76 -37.55
N TRP A 842 -2.53 42.65 -38.26
CA TRP A 842 -2.98 43.93 -37.77
C TRP A 842 -4.43 43.86 -37.31
N TYR A 843 -4.70 44.40 -36.15
CA TYR A 843 -6.04 44.46 -35.57
C TYR A 843 -6.44 45.96 -35.40
N VAL A 844 -7.66 46.27 -35.79
CA VAL A 844 -8.24 47.59 -35.57
C VAL A 844 -9.54 47.42 -34.82
N GLY A 845 -9.61 48.00 -33.61
CA GLY A 845 -10.77 47.80 -32.74
C GLY A 845 -11.02 46.32 -32.40
N GLY A 846 -9.95 45.52 -32.31
CA GLY A 846 -10.02 44.08 -32.07
C GLY A 846 -10.41 43.23 -33.35
N THR A 847 -10.57 43.86 -34.47
CA THR A 847 -10.91 43.17 -35.74
C THR A 847 -9.68 42.98 -36.63
N LEU A 848 -9.38 41.75 -37.05
CA LEU A 848 -8.25 41.44 -37.92
C LEU A 848 -8.41 42.07 -39.32
N ILE A 849 -7.38 42.76 -39.78
CA ILE A 849 -7.28 43.33 -41.16
C ILE A 849 -6.56 42.30 -42.06
N SER A 850 -7.29 41.36 -42.57
CA SER A 850 -6.74 40.20 -43.31
C SER A 850 -6.08 40.54 -44.65
N THR A 851 -6.21 41.75 -45.14
CA THR A 851 -5.62 42.22 -46.42
C THR A 851 -4.19 42.75 -46.27
N VAL A 852 -3.70 42.89 -45.05
CA VAL A 852 -2.37 43.46 -44.75
C VAL A 852 -1.59 42.47 -43.93
N THR A 853 -0.53 41.90 -44.47
CA THR A 853 0.37 40.93 -43.82
C THR A 853 1.82 41.45 -43.68
N GLY A 854 2.09 42.62 -44.13
CA GLY A 854 3.38 43.31 -44.05
C GLY A 854 3.55 44.10 -42.74
N ASN A 855 4.76 44.61 -42.53
CA ASN A 855 5.11 45.38 -41.34
C ASN A 855 4.50 46.79 -41.28
N THR A 856 3.73 47.19 -42.28
CA THR A 856 3.01 48.50 -42.33
C THR A 856 1.52 48.31 -42.59
N LEU A 857 0.71 49.07 -41.85
CA LEU A 857 -0.72 49.22 -42.07
C LEU A 857 -1.00 50.63 -42.53
N PRO A 858 -1.45 50.83 -43.79
CA PRO A 858 -1.86 52.16 -44.27
C PRO A 858 -3.00 52.73 -43.42
N ASN A 859 -2.95 54.01 -43.15
CA ASN A 859 -4.02 54.66 -42.39
C ASN A 859 -5.32 54.72 -43.24
N ASN A 860 -6.44 54.55 -42.55
CA ASN A 860 -7.77 54.67 -43.17
C ASN A 860 -8.68 55.46 -42.23
N GLU A 861 -9.50 56.32 -42.80
CA GLU A 861 -10.44 57.18 -42.03
C GLU A 861 -11.40 56.33 -41.17
N SER A 862 -11.68 55.08 -41.51
CA SER A 862 -12.50 54.18 -40.66
C SER A 862 -11.81 53.68 -39.41
N TYR A 863 -10.51 53.98 -39.20
CA TYR A 863 -9.75 53.55 -38.04
C TYR A 863 -9.74 54.59 -36.91
N PHE A 864 -10.33 55.76 -37.15
CA PHE A 864 -10.40 56.82 -36.15
C PHE A 864 -11.09 56.38 -34.87
N GLY A 865 -10.41 56.66 -33.72
CA GLY A 865 -10.93 56.28 -32.39
C GLY A 865 -10.84 54.81 -32.03
N LEU A 866 -10.26 53.97 -32.91
CA LEU A 866 -10.07 52.57 -32.65
C LEU A 866 -8.64 52.26 -32.24
N GLN A 867 -8.49 51.29 -31.36
CA GLN A 867 -7.17 50.76 -30.95
C GLN A 867 -6.58 49.95 -32.12
N ILE A 868 -5.31 50.16 -32.40
CA ILE A 868 -4.55 49.43 -33.39
C ILE A 868 -3.48 48.60 -32.67
N THR A 869 -3.49 47.30 -32.88
CA THR A 869 -2.50 46.37 -32.36
C THR A 869 -1.96 45.48 -33.49
N CYS A 870 -0.81 44.90 -33.23
CA CYS A 870 -0.14 44.04 -34.21
C CYS A 870 0.46 42.82 -33.51
N ILE A 871 0.32 41.67 -34.13
CA ILE A 871 0.99 40.44 -33.79
C ILE A 871 1.95 40.10 -34.93
N TYR A 872 3.16 39.69 -34.57
CA TYR A 872 4.17 39.28 -35.53
C TYR A 872 4.40 37.77 -35.42
N THR A 873 4.39 37.09 -36.54
CA THR A 873 4.79 35.69 -36.62
C THR A 873 6.07 35.63 -37.44
N ASP A 874 7.15 35.09 -36.88
CA ASP A 874 8.45 35.00 -37.53
C ASP A 874 8.49 33.92 -38.63
N GLU A 875 9.69 33.72 -39.21
CA GLU A 875 9.89 32.73 -40.30
C GLU A 875 9.77 31.29 -39.78
N ASN A 876 9.95 31.05 -38.46
CA ASN A 876 9.82 29.76 -37.82
C ASN A 876 8.36 29.45 -37.40
N GLY A 877 7.46 30.40 -37.56
CA GLY A 877 6.08 30.29 -37.16
C GLY A 877 5.81 30.71 -35.71
N CYS A 878 6.82 31.26 -35.00
CA CYS A 878 6.67 31.71 -33.64
C CYS A 878 5.92 33.03 -33.55
N VAL A 879 4.88 33.06 -32.71
CA VAL A 879 3.95 34.17 -32.60
C VAL A 879 4.35 35.06 -31.44
N SER A 880 4.59 36.33 -31.68
CA SER A 880 4.87 37.31 -30.64
C SER A 880 3.65 37.57 -29.74
N PRO A 881 3.83 38.04 -28.52
CA PRO A 881 2.76 38.75 -27.81
C PRO A 881 2.20 39.90 -28.63
N GLU A 882 0.96 40.24 -28.40
CA GLU A 882 0.32 41.35 -29.04
C GLU A 882 1.01 42.66 -28.63
N SER A 883 1.17 43.59 -29.59
CA SER A 883 1.75 44.93 -29.30
C SER A 883 0.93 45.70 -28.30
N SER A 884 1.54 46.68 -27.62
CA SER A 884 0.77 47.73 -26.97
C SER A 884 -0.12 48.43 -28.00
N ALA A 885 -1.37 48.72 -27.63
CA ALA A 885 -2.30 49.39 -28.47
C ALA A 885 -1.89 50.84 -28.75
N ILE A 886 -1.90 51.23 -29.99
CA ILE A 886 -1.90 52.68 -30.40
C ILE A 886 -3.34 53.06 -30.67
N LEU A 887 -3.81 54.13 -30.04
CA LEU A 887 -5.07 54.76 -30.39
C LEU A 887 -4.86 55.67 -31.57
N ASN A 888 -5.61 55.52 -32.64
CA ASN A 888 -5.58 56.49 -33.78
C ASN A 888 -6.25 57.77 -33.34
N THR A 889 -5.43 58.72 -32.83
CA THR A 889 -5.84 60.10 -32.49
C THR A 889 -5.09 61.04 -33.42
N GLU A 890 -5.62 61.33 -34.59
CA GLU A 890 -5.30 62.60 -35.21
C GLU A 890 -5.85 63.72 -34.35
N ASP A 891 -5.11 64.86 -34.27
CA ASP A 891 -5.68 66.13 -33.83
C ASP A 891 -6.91 66.41 -34.69
N VAL A 892 -8.10 66.12 -34.16
CA VAL A 892 -9.34 66.44 -34.86
C VAL A 892 -9.51 67.97 -34.77
N GLU A 893 -8.94 68.68 -35.74
CA GLU A 893 -9.46 69.98 -36.01
C GLU A 893 -10.88 69.84 -36.56
N ASN A 894 -11.85 69.88 -35.67
CA ASN A 894 -13.25 70.03 -36.10
C ASN A 894 -13.42 71.35 -36.83
N ALA A 895 -14.46 71.50 -37.67
CA ALA A 895 -14.84 72.67 -38.36
C ALA A 895 -15.01 73.93 -37.45
N SER A 896 -15.05 73.78 -36.15
CA SER A 896 -15.12 74.76 -35.07
C SER A 896 -13.75 75.12 -34.47
N GLY A 897 -12.66 74.33 -34.78
CA GLY A 897 -11.33 74.59 -34.30
C GLY A 897 -11.14 74.36 -32.80
N VAL A 898 -11.79 73.37 -32.22
CA VAL A 898 -11.57 72.97 -30.82
C VAL A 898 -10.50 71.86 -30.74
N THR A 899 -9.51 72.03 -29.86
CA THR A 899 -8.50 70.99 -29.63
C THR A 899 -8.45 70.61 -28.15
N ILE A 900 -8.19 69.32 -27.85
CA ILE A 900 -8.12 68.69 -26.52
C ILE A 900 -6.71 68.13 -26.34
N TYR A 901 -5.96 68.68 -25.33
CA TYR A 901 -4.58 68.25 -25.14
C TYR A 901 -4.16 68.31 -23.67
N PRO A 902 -3.39 67.36 -23.17
CA PRO A 902 -3.08 66.05 -23.84
C PRO A 902 -4.27 65.09 -23.82
N ASN A 903 -4.33 64.20 -24.82
CA ASN A 903 -5.28 63.07 -24.88
C ASN A 903 -4.59 61.90 -25.56
N PRO A 904 -4.26 60.79 -24.88
CA PRO A 904 -4.58 60.49 -23.48
C PRO A 904 -3.84 61.35 -22.43
N ASN A 905 -4.45 61.50 -21.24
CA ASN A 905 -3.95 62.31 -20.13
C ASN A 905 -3.97 61.55 -18.79
N ASN A 906 -3.46 62.17 -17.72
CA ASN A 906 -3.44 61.63 -16.37
C ASN A 906 -4.56 62.22 -15.47
N GLY A 907 -5.72 62.48 -16.05
CA GLY A 907 -6.88 63.09 -15.38
C GLY A 907 -6.94 64.61 -15.53
N ARG A 908 -5.96 65.27 -16.18
CA ARG A 908 -6.00 66.68 -16.43
C ARG A 908 -5.68 67.03 -17.89
N PHE A 909 -6.55 67.76 -18.56
CA PHE A 909 -6.41 68.16 -19.94
C PHE A 909 -6.98 69.53 -20.20
N GLU A 910 -6.57 70.18 -21.31
CA GLU A 910 -6.99 71.48 -21.76
C GLU A 910 -7.97 71.30 -22.96
N VAL A 911 -9.05 72.04 -22.91
CA VAL A 911 -9.96 72.25 -24.03
C VAL A 911 -9.69 73.62 -24.62
N ARG A 912 -9.11 73.73 -25.79
CA ARG A 912 -8.80 74.98 -26.47
C ARG A 912 -9.87 75.26 -27.51
N PHE A 913 -10.50 76.42 -27.35
CA PHE A 913 -11.51 76.92 -28.26
C PHE A 913 -10.85 77.78 -29.39
N GLY A 914 -10.87 77.25 -30.62
CA GLY A 914 -10.32 77.93 -31.79
C GLY A 914 -11.21 79.09 -32.17
N ASN A 915 -12.23 78.89 -33.06
CA ASN A 915 -13.11 79.93 -33.56
C ASN A 915 -14.49 79.91 -32.87
N VAL A 916 -14.59 79.56 -31.60
CA VAL A 916 -15.84 79.52 -30.86
C VAL A 916 -15.98 80.77 -30.00
N ASN A 917 -17.13 81.46 -30.14
CA ASN A 917 -17.48 82.61 -29.33
C ASN A 917 -18.92 82.49 -28.82
N GLY A 918 -19.10 82.51 -27.48
CA GLY A 918 -20.43 82.44 -26.86
C GLY A 918 -20.42 81.56 -25.58
N LYS A 919 -21.57 81.36 -25.04
CA LYS A 919 -21.69 80.45 -23.88
C LYS A 919 -21.62 79.00 -24.33
N VAL A 920 -20.74 78.25 -23.74
CA VAL A 920 -20.56 76.81 -23.98
C VAL A 920 -20.65 76.06 -22.66
N GLU A 921 -21.50 75.10 -22.59
CA GLU A 921 -21.51 74.13 -21.51
C GLU A 921 -20.51 73.04 -21.84
N VAL A 922 -19.53 72.85 -20.91
CA VAL A 922 -18.51 71.80 -20.99
C VAL A 922 -18.88 70.71 -20.01
N GLU A 923 -19.24 69.54 -20.55
CA GLU A 923 -19.67 68.40 -19.73
C GLU A 923 -18.80 67.19 -20.06
N VAL A 924 -18.36 66.45 -19.01
CA VAL A 924 -17.69 65.16 -19.19
C VAL A 924 -18.53 64.09 -18.56
N ILE A 925 -18.71 62.99 -19.31
CA ILE A 925 -19.61 61.91 -18.97
C ILE A 925 -18.77 60.63 -18.92
N ASP A 926 -18.95 59.75 -17.90
CA ASP A 926 -18.35 58.42 -17.86
C ASP A 926 -19.06 57.44 -18.81
N VAL A 927 -18.49 56.20 -18.92
CA VAL A 927 -19.04 55.14 -19.81
C VAL A 927 -20.42 54.66 -19.38
N LEU A 928 -20.89 54.98 -18.17
CA LEU A 928 -22.23 54.63 -17.67
C LEU A 928 -23.25 55.75 -17.91
N GLY A 929 -22.86 56.88 -18.52
CA GLY A 929 -23.70 58.01 -18.79
C GLY A 929 -23.82 58.98 -17.59
N LYS A 930 -22.98 58.88 -16.57
CA LYS A 930 -22.98 59.79 -15.42
C LYS A 930 -22.08 60.98 -15.72
N VAL A 931 -22.60 62.20 -15.53
CA VAL A 931 -21.82 63.43 -15.61
C VAL A 931 -20.83 63.53 -14.44
N VAL A 932 -19.55 63.58 -14.76
CA VAL A 932 -18.45 63.63 -13.80
C VAL A 932 -17.82 65.04 -13.71
N TYR A 933 -18.04 65.91 -14.71
CA TYR A 933 -17.64 67.31 -14.71
C TYR A 933 -18.63 68.12 -15.52
N THR A 934 -18.98 69.26 -15.04
CA THR A 934 -19.74 70.29 -15.80
C THR A 934 -19.27 71.70 -15.46
N ASN A 935 -19.08 72.56 -16.45
CA ASN A 935 -18.78 73.98 -16.30
C ASN A 935 -19.40 74.75 -17.46
N ASN A 936 -19.88 75.94 -17.16
CA ASN A 936 -20.39 76.88 -18.19
C ASN A 936 -19.38 77.92 -18.42
N VAL A 937 -18.78 77.96 -19.58
CA VAL A 937 -17.72 78.91 -19.96
C VAL A 937 -18.21 79.91 -21.00
N ALA A 938 -17.78 81.13 -20.90
CA ALA A 938 -17.97 82.16 -21.93
C ALA A 938 -16.79 82.07 -22.89
N ALA A 939 -16.86 81.09 -23.81
CA ALA A 939 -15.80 80.81 -24.77
C ALA A 939 -15.51 81.98 -25.69
N THR A 940 -14.23 82.30 -25.90
CA THR A 940 -13.71 83.27 -26.88
C THR A 940 -12.61 82.56 -27.67
N SER A 941 -12.39 83.03 -28.92
CA SER A 941 -11.31 82.48 -29.77
C SER A 941 -9.95 82.50 -29.06
N GLY A 942 -9.31 81.27 -28.95
CA GLY A 942 -8.04 81.06 -28.30
C GLY A 942 -8.14 80.78 -26.75
N MET A 943 -9.32 80.76 -26.16
CA MET A 943 -9.53 80.51 -24.75
C MET A 943 -9.21 79.04 -24.47
N ILE A 944 -8.67 78.78 -23.29
CA ILE A 944 -8.36 77.44 -22.75
C ILE A 944 -9.20 77.21 -21.51
N GLU A 945 -9.95 76.12 -21.50
CA GLU A 945 -10.58 75.57 -20.31
C GLU A 945 -9.80 74.40 -19.83
N VAL A 946 -9.48 74.32 -18.55
CA VAL A 946 -8.75 73.20 -17.95
C VAL A 946 -9.76 72.32 -17.21
N VAL A 947 -9.88 71.13 -17.68
CA VAL A 947 -10.68 70.09 -17.02
C VAL A 947 -9.80 69.21 -16.14
N ASP A 948 -10.16 69.09 -14.85
CA ASP A 948 -9.43 68.29 -13.89
C ASP A 948 -10.32 67.15 -13.41
N LEU A 949 -9.97 65.96 -13.84
CA LEU A 949 -10.57 64.66 -13.45
C LEU A 949 -9.56 63.78 -12.73
N SER A 950 -8.50 64.35 -12.12
CA SER A 950 -7.43 63.58 -11.49
C SER A 950 -7.91 62.69 -10.31
N GLY A 951 -9.13 62.94 -9.79
CA GLY A 951 -9.77 62.14 -8.76
C GLY A 951 -10.66 61.00 -9.28
N PHE A 952 -10.71 60.77 -10.59
CA PHE A 952 -11.53 59.77 -11.25
C PHE A 952 -10.67 58.59 -11.79
N GLU A 953 -11.29 57.47 -12.00
CA GLU A 953 -10.59 56.25 -12.42
C GLU A 953 -10.09 56.35 -13.87
N SER A 954 -9.00 55.59 -14.20
CA SER A 954 -8.52 55.50 -15.58
C SER A 954 -9.58 54.86 -16.47
N GLY A 955 -9.80 55.47 -17.63
CA GLY A 955 -10.87 55.01 -18.53
C GLY A 955 -11.11 55.97 -19.66
N VAL A 956 -12.14 55.66 -20.46
CA VAL A 956 -12.61 56.51 -21.57
C VAL A 956 -13.79 57.34 -21.08
N TYR A 957 -13.73 58.67 -21.26
CA TYR A 957 -14.78 59.62 -20.93
C TYR A 957 -15.24 60.33 -22.19
N GLN A 958 -16.47 60.78 -22.20
CA GLN A 958 -16.96 61.62 -23.27
C GLN A 958 -17.06 63.07 -22.84
N LEU A 959 -16.33 63.97 -23.49
CA LEU A 959 -16.46 65.39 -23.38
C LEU A 959 -17.50 65.91 -24.38
N SER A 960 -18.53 66.50 -23.88
CA SER A 960 -19.58 67.17 -24.65
C SER A 960 -19.47 68.70 -24.51
N LEU A 961 -19.48 69.38 -25.57
CA LEU A 961 -19.44 70.83 -25.67
C LEU A 961 -20.75 71.34 -26.33
N ASN A 962 -21.64 71.92 -25.55
CA ASN A 962 -22.95 72.40 -25.98
C ASN A 962 -23.12 73.92 -25.86
N GLY A 963 -23.38 74.58 -26.93
CA GLY A 963 -23.61 76.07 -26.97
C GLY A 963 -24.14 76.55 -28.29
N GLU A 964 -24.57 77.81 -28.41
CA GLU A 964 -25.14 78.35 -29.65
C GLU A 964 -24.17 78.30 -30.84
N ALA A 965 -22.84 78.40 -30.54
CA ALA A 965 -21.81 78.38 -31.57
C ALA A 965 -21.08 77.08 -31.75
N ILE A 966 -21.37 76.06 -30.88
CA ILE A 966 -20.73 74.74 -30.91
C ILE A 966 -21.66 73.68 -30.33
N SER A 967 -21.72 72.51 -31.02
CA SER A 967 -22.27 71.26 -30.46
C SER A 967 -21.34 70.14 -30.94
N SER A 968 -20.52 69.62 -30.07
CA SER A 968 -19.57 68.56 -30.40
C SER A 968 -19.30 67.65 -29.21
N THR A 969 -18.98 66.40 -29.47
CA THR A 969 -18.61 65.39 -28.47
C THR A 969 -17.24 64.78 -28.84
N HIS A 970 -16.39 64.66 -27.86
CA HIS A 970 -15.03 64.17 -28.01
C HIS A 970 -14.73 63.10 -27.00
N SER A 971 -13.99 62.03 -27.40
CA SER A 971 -13.52 61.02 -26.46
C SER A 971 -12.22 61.49 -25.75
N VAL A 972 -12.17 61.41 -24.42
CA VAL A 972 -11.03 61.71 -23.60
C VAL A 972 -10.58 60.48 -22.85
N VAL A 973 -9.30 60.14 -22.92
CA VAL A 973 -8.75 58.96 -22.29
C VAL A 973 -7.89 59.37 -21.08
N ILE A 974 -8.25 58.86 -19.89
CA ILE A 974 -7.49 59.02 -18.66
C ILE A 974 -6.70 57.73 -18.41
N LYS A 975 -5.38 57.85 -18.24
CA LYS A 975 -4.46 56.72 -18.01
C LYS A 975 -4.23 56.50 -16.51
#